data_57f8ecb773e214d0fdfd5c12bc27abb5
#
_entry.id   57f8ecb773e214d0fdfd5c12bc27abb5
#
_cell.length_a   1.000
_cell.length_b   1.000
_cell.length_c   1.000
_cell.angle_alpha   90.00
_cell.angle_beta   90.00
_cell.angle_gamma   90.00
#
_symmetry.space_group_name_H-M   'P 1'
#
loop_
_entity.id
_entity.type
_entity.pdbx_description
1 polymer ?
#
loop_
_entity_poly.entity_id
_entity_poly.type
_entity_poly.pdbx_seq_one_letter_code
_entity_poly.pdbx_strand_id
1 'polypeptide(L)'
;MELVLGVDVGGTYTDAVVVSGRKVISSCKRQTTLNRTEGIVSAIKGAIGNCNSQDIVRVCIGTTHFINAVVERSVDKLSRVAVVRLCGPASIALPPFSDFPSDLSSLVKASVHMISGGLEYNGSFISHLSVDEIKELGVDFLSRSSPVTNIVISGVFSPMTNPDSNQEVKVANILHSVSDSFSITLASKIGKLGILERENAAILNESLKAFSRRTIDEFKAALQSLQLNCPFYLTQNDGTLISVDEALEYPIFTFSSGSTNSMRGAMFLSGKEDGIVVDIGGTTTDVGVLVKGFPREASSQVKIGGVKTNFRVPNVVSIGLGGGSLVVSSDNSGEIQVGPNSVGMNLTSKAICFGGDVCTATDIALAAGICEDNNLPSNKKKEIISKFGGIIYPAMRNIHLKIEEVIDLVKTNKEDAVVILVGGGSILVDIKQSLKGAMRFIKPPHFEVANAVGAALGMIAGYSDSVESLSEAMKKVKVEFQDKPENEIRDEAQRRLVKECIDKAIENARQKGCHPGSEYVHEQSVMDVTYVPDMLRISVKVIGLLKDQQNLKVDDLATESKAVQDKSVSPSASTDSVWPYQCMKDITLDNEANLPPPRVNKDTGEWLLNEVDVECISIGAGILGCGGGGSPSIGCVAALNALKEGKEIKIVNPFRCKGGENCDLIAAVAFMGAPAVLCEKLFNGTETTLCLKTMQRLLAAGLYGGENDIDKLSSKGISASFFNLENKNQACIIDESTLPEITSETKRARQITGLMSAEIGGMNSIEPLLVGANMKLPVLDADGMGRAFPELQMYVPFMNGLNSYPCCVANLEDILRIKCVEMGMTCGICLPPVTLDEMFKDCIIHSYSRAWQLGRCVMRARKSHSNVVQAITKQQNGILLLTGKVVDIVRVTEGAFTGSVFIIKGTGLYSMFSIQINAKNENLVAREVNDNGAVGRVLATTPDLITVVDSDSGYPITTEEVKYGLRVSVLVLPADPKLLTDKAISVVGPQGFQMSDIDYIAPVSLL
;
A
#
# COMPACT_ATOMS: atom_id res chain seq x y z
N MET A 1 -36.61 -6.16 -29.16
CA MET A 1 -35.42 -5.29 -29.00
C MET A 1 -34.82 -5.67 -27.65
N GLU A 2 -33.57 -6.10 -27.62
CA GLU A 2 -32.95 -6.52 -26.34
C GLU A 2 -32.75 -5.28 -25.48
N LEU A 3 -33.40 -5.30 -24.31
CA LEU A 3 -33.30 -4.22 -23.33
C LEU A 3 -32.47 -4.72 -22.13
N VAL A 4 -31.56 -3.86 -21.65
CA VAL A 4 -30.79 -4.11 -20.43
C VAL A 4 -31.18 -3.10 -19.36
N LEU A 5 -31.48 -3.56 -18.18
CA LEU A 5 -31.78 -2.73 -17.03
C LEU A 5 -30.52 -2.57 -16.16
N GLY A 6 -30.03 -1.35 -16.04
CA GLY A 6 -28.98 -0.98 -15.13
C GLY A 6 -29.56 -0.29 -13.90
N VAL A 7 -29.11 -0.69 -12.73
CA VAL A 7 -29.51 -0.11 -11.44
C VAL A 7 -28.28 0.20 -10.62
N ASP A 8 -28.20 1.39 -10.04
CA ASP A 8 -27.20 1.72 -9.06
C ASP A 8 -27.85 2.11 -7.74
N VAL A 9 -27.56 1.35 -6.68
CA VAL A 9 -28.15 1.52 -5.37
C VAL A 9 -27.16 2.24 -4.46
N GLY A 10 -27.25 3.56 -4.47
CA GLY A 10 -26.40 4.42 -3.65
C GLY A 10 -26.99 4.71 -2.26
N GLY A 11 -26.19 5.35 -1.41
CA GLY A 11 -26.62 5.76 -0.06
C GLY A 11 -27.68 6.85 -0.04
N THR A 12 -27.76 7.71 -1.07
CA THR A 12 -28.68 8.88 -1.13
C THR A 12 -29.78 8.69 -2.19
N TYR A 13 -29.43 8.18 -3.37
CA TYR A 13 -30.32 7.94 -4.48
C TYR A 13 -30.13 6.54 -5.04
N THR A 14 -31.21 5.99 -5.56
CA THR A 14 -31.23 4.80 -6.41
C THR A 14 -31.54 5.23 -7.83
N ASP A 15 -30.64 4.93 -8.75
CA ASP A 15 -30.74 5.27 -10.16
C ASP A 15 -31.06 4.00 -10.97
N ALA A 16 -31.95 4.08 -11.92
CA ALA A 16 -32.27 2.98 -12.81
C ALA A 16 -32.38 3.49 -14.27
N VAL A 17 -31.87 2.71 -15.20
CA VAL A 17 -31.89 3.02 -16.63
C VAL A 17 -32.24 1.78 -17.46
N VAL A 18 -32.94 1.97 -18.54
CA VAL A 18 -33.13 0.96 -19.59
C VAL A 18 -32.30 1.36 -20.79
N VAL A 19 -31.44 0.46 -21.24
CA VAL A 19 -30.49 0.66 -22.34
C VAL A 19 -30.77 -0.35 -23.45
N SER A 20 -30.71 0.08 -24.70
CA SER A 20 -30.77 -0.78 -25.90
C SER A 20 -29.62 -0.40 -26.84
N GLY A 21 -28.70 -1.33 -27.08
CA GLY A 21 -27.49 -1.06 -27.86
C GLY A 21 -26.71 0.12 -27.29
N ARG A 22 -26.55 1.20 -28.05
CA ARG A 22 -25.82 2.42 -27.62
C ARG A 22 -26.75 3.56 -27.18
N LYS A 23 -28.03 3.28 -26.85
CA LYS A 23 -29.00 4.32 -26.51
C LYS A 23 -29.62 4.08 -25.14
N VAL A 24 -29.68 5.13 -24.34
CA VAL A 24 -30.51 5.18 -23.14
C VAL A 24 -31.94 5.38 -23.60
N ILE A 25 -32.83 4.44 -23.30
CA ILE A 25 -34.26 4.47 -23.70
C ILE A 25 -35.08 5.25 -22.67
N SER A 26 -34.80 5.01 -21.39
CA SER A 26 -35.46 5.67 -20.27
C SER A 26 -34.57 5.66 -19.06
N SER A 27 -34.80 6.58 -18.15
CA SER A 27 -34.08 6.64 -16.87
C SER A 27 -35.00 7.12 -15.75
N CYS A 28 -34.68 6.72 -14.52
CA CYS A 28 -35.39 7.16 -13.34
C CYS A 28 -34.42 7.28 -12.17
N LYS A 29 -34.50 8.38 -11.44
CA LYS A 29 -33.78 8.64 -10.22
C LYS A 29 -34.73 8.78 -9.03
N ARG A 30 -34.54 8.02 -7.96
CA ARG A 30 -35.37 8.05 -6.75
C ARG A 30 -34.49 8.18 -5.51
N GLN A 31 -35.01 8.86 -4.51
CA GLN A 31 -34.35 8.92 -3.20
C GLN A 31 -34.35 7.52 -2.57
N THR A 32 -33.20 7.11 -2.03
CA THR A 32 -33.08 5.84 -1.29
C THR A 32 -33.91 5.91 -0.03
N THR A 33 -34.77 4.91 0.19
CA THR A 33 -35.68 4.82 1.34
C THR A 33 -35.07 3.94 2.44
N LEU A 34 -35.58 4.05 3.67
CA LEU A 34 -35.19 3.17 4.79
C LEU A 34 -35.50 1.71 4.44
N ASN A 35 -36.64 1.44 3.78
CA ASN A 35 -36.92 0.17 3.16
C ASN A 35 -36.32 0.16 1.75
N ARG A 36 -35.13 -0.40 1.61
CA ARG A 36 -34.34 -0.41 0.38
C ARG A 36 -35.04 -1.06 -0.79
N THR A 37 -35.77 -2.17 -0.54
CA THR A 37 -36.55 -2.87 -1.56
C THR A 37 -37.58 -1.96 -2.23
N GLU A 38 -38.25 -1.12 -1.46
CA GLU A 38 -39.24 -0.17 -2.01
C GLU A 38 -38.59 0.89 -2.89
N GLY A 39 -37.44 1.43 -2.49
CA GLY A 39 -36.68 2.40 -3.29
C GLY A 39 -36.23 1.80 -4.62
N ILE A 40 -35.69 0.59 -4.60
CA ILE A 40 -35.27 -0.15 -5.80
C ILE A 40 -36.45 -0.43 -6.73
N VAL A 41 -37.53 -0.97 -6.18
CA VAL A 41 -38.78 -1.25 -6.96
C VAL A 41 -39.33 0.03 -7.58
N SER A 42 -39.33 1.14 -6.85
CA SER A 42 -39.82 2.45 -7.35
C SER A 42 -38.91 2.97 -8.47
N ALA A 43 -37.59 2.90 -8.34
CA ALA A 43 -36.66 3.34 -9.38
C ALA A 43 -36.78 2.48 -10.64
N ILE A 44 -36.83 1.17 -10.48
CA ILE A 44 -37.00 0.23 -11.62
C ILE A 44 -38.34 0.45 -12.32
N LYS A 45 -39.42 0.54 -11.59
CA LYS A 45 -40.76 0.84 -12.18
C LYS A 45 -40.76 2.13 -12.99
N GLY A 46 -40.14 3.18 -12.45
CA GLY A 46 -39.99 4.45 -13.12
C GLY A 46 -39.16 4.38 -14.40
N ALA A 47 -38.08 3.61 -14.40
CA ALA A 47 -37.21 3.40 -15.54
C ALA A 47 -37.84 2.50 -16.61
N ILE A 48 -38.51 1.42 -16.23
CA ILE A 48 -39.23 0.56 -17.20
C ILE A 48 -40.34 1.35 -17.89
N GLY A 49 -41.08 2.16 -17.15
CA GLY A 49 -42.15 3.01 -17.72
C GLY A 49 -43.10 2.24 -18.64
N ASN A 50 -43.07 2.58 -19.94
CA ASN A 50 -43.88 1.92 -20.98
C ASN A 50 -43.14 0.77 -21.72
N CYS A 51 -41.92 0.39 -21.31
CA CYS A 51 -41.21 -0.71 -21.89
C CYS A 51 -41.85 -2.05 -21.46
N ASN A 52 -41.86 -3.04 -22.34
CA ASN A 52 -42.32 -4.37 -21.98
C ASN A 52 -41.26 -5.05 -21.13
N SER A 53 -41.60 -5.47 -19.90
CA SER A 53 -40.68 -6.15 -19.00
C SER A 53 -40.13 -7.45 -19.56
N GLN A 54 -40.83 -8.10 -20.48
CA GLN A 54 -40.37 -9.33 -21.14
C GLN A 54 -39.26 -9.09 -22.16
N ASP A 55 -39.04 -7.86 -22.61
CA ASP A 55 -37.95 -7.49 -23.52
C ASP A 55 -36.64 -7.26 -22.76
N ILE A 56 -36.69 -7.22 -21.43
CA ILE A 56 -35.52 -7.06 -20.58
C ILE A 56 -34.79 -8.42 -20.46
N VAL A 57 -33.65 -8.51 -21.11
CA VAL A 57 -32.85 -9.76 -21.17
C VAL A 57 -32.00 -9.98 -19.93
N ARG A 58 -31.64 -8.91 -19.22
CA ARG A 58 -30.88 -9.00 -17.94
C ARG A 58 -30.98 -7.74 -17.12
N VAL A 59 -30.67 -7.86 -15.83
CA VAL A 59 -30.53 -6.76 -14.88
C VAL A 59 -29.10 -6.71 -14.35
N CYS A 60 -28.50 -5.52 -14.29
CA CYS A 60 -27.18 -5.30 -13.73
C CYS A 60 -27.27 -4.32 -12.55
N ILE A 61 -26.82 -4.73 -11.37
CA ILE A 61 -26.99 -3.96 -10.13
C ILE A 61 -25.64 -3.55 -9.57
N GLY A 62 -25.42 -2.23 -9.44
CA GLY A 62 -24.35 -1.63 -8.66
C GLY A 62 -24.81 -1.37 -7.23
N THR A 63 -23.92 -1.56 -6.24
CA THR A 63 -24.26 -1.30 -4.84
C THR A 63 -23.05 -0.89 -4.02
N THR A 64 -23.25 0.06 -3.13
CA THR A 64 -22.25 0.51 -2.13
C THR A 64 -22.52 -0.09 -0.73
N HIS A 65 -23.50 -1.00 -0.59
CA HIS A 65 -23.94 -1.51 0.70
C HIS A 65 -22.85 -2.20 1.49
N PHE A 66 -22.02 -3.00 0.83
CA PHE A 66 -21.03 -3.84 1.50
C PHE A 66 -19.86 -3.01 2.03
N ILE A 67 -19.34 -2.07 1.25
CA ILE A 67 -18.28 -1.17 1.74
C ILE A 67 -18.79 -0.28 2.87
N ASN A 68 -20.03 0.21 2.76
CA ASN A 68 -20.63 1.04 3.81
C ASN A 68 -20.79 0.27 5.14
N ALA A 69 -21.12 -1.02 5.10
CA ALA A 69 -21.21 -1.85 6.31
C ALA A 69 -19.86 -1.87 7.08
N VAL A 70 -18.75 -1.93 6.36
CA VAL A 70 -17.39 -1.90 6.95
C VAL A 70 -17.05 -0.50 7.47
N VAL A 71 -17.29 0.55 6.68
CA VAL A 71 -16.96 1.94 7.04
C VAL A 71 -17.79 2.42 8.23
N GLU A 72 -19.09 2.09 8.25
CA GLU A 72 -20.04 2.45 9.33
C GLU A 72 -19.92 1.59 10.58
N ARG A 73 -19.10 0.51 10.57
CA ARG A 73 -19.01 -0.46 11.70
C ARG A 73 -20.37 -1.07 12.07
N SER A 74 -21.14 -1.48 11.05
CA SER A 74 -22.50 -1.97 11.24
C SER A 74 -22.53 -3.35 11.94
N VAL A 75 -22.86 -3.37 13.22
CA VAL A 75 -22.85 -4.58 14.09
C VAL A 75 -23.76 -5.69 13.57
N ASP A 76 -24.89 -5.32 12.97
CA ASP A 76 -25.91 -6.24 12.43
C ASP A 76 -25.56 -6.80 11.04
N LYS A 77 -24.55 -6.23 10.39
CA LYS A 77 -24.15 -6.60 9.01
C LYS A 77 -22.83 -7.37 8.94
N LEU A 78 -21.97 -7.22 9.96
CA LEU A 78 -20.65 -7.84 9.99
C LEU A 78 -20.66 -9.09 10.87
N SER A 79 -20.22 -10.22 10.31
CA SER A 79 -20.07 -11.47 11.06
C SER A 79 -18.70 -11.56 11.72
N ARG A 80 -18.63 -12.28 12.84
CA ARG A 80 -17.34 -12.60 13.48
C ARG A 80 -16.66 -13.75 12.72
N VAL A 81 -15.34 -13.65 12.60
CA VAL A 81 -14.51 -14.52 11.76
C VAL A 81 -13.38 -15.12 12.60
N ALA A 82 -13.15 -16.42 12.46
CA ALA A 82 -11.93 -17.09 12.88
C ALA A 82 -10.90 -17.07 11.76
N VAL A 83 -9.65 -16.77 12.08
CA VAL A 83 -8.56 -16.80 11.11
C VAL A 83 -7.62 -17.95 11.40
N VAL A 84 -7.36 -18.78 10.38
CA VAL A 84 -6.41 -19.88 10.41
C VAL A 84 -5.26 -19.52 9.49
N ARG A 85 -4.10 -19.19 10.07
CA ARG A 85 -2.89 -18.87 9.30
C ARG A 85 -1.98 -20.07 9.24
N LEU A 86 -1.61 -20.49 8.02
CA LEU A 86 -0.65 -21.55 7.73
C LEU A 86 0.73 -20.93 7.62
N CYS A 87 1.50 -20.99 8.68
CA CYS A 87 2.78 -20.27 8.76
C CYS A 87 3.88 -21.05 9.52
N GLY A 88 3.56 -22.23 10.07
CA GLY A 88 4.48 -22.94 10.96
C GLY A 88 4.96 -22.04 12.08
N PRO A 89 6.28 -22.00 12.36
CA PRO A 89 6.83 -21.10 13.37
C PRO A 89 7.03 -19.66 12.90
N ALA A 90 6.86 -19.34 11.62
CA ALA A 90 6.98 -17.98 11.10
C ALA A 90 5.78 -17.09 11.46
N SER A 91 5.90 -15.80 11.25
CA SER A 91 4.81 -14.80 11.36
C SER A 91 4.22 -14.59 12.76
N ILE A 92 4.75 -15.21 13.81
CA ILE A 92 4.15 -15.19 15.17
C ILE A 92 4.11 -13.78 15.75
N ALA A 93 5.10 -12.95 15.45
CA ALA A 93 5.18 -11.58 15.97
C ALA A 93 4.06 -10.66 15.46
N LEU A 94 3.43 -11.01 14.35
CA LEU A 94 2.35 -10.23 13.72
C LEU A 94 1.14 -11.12 13.44
N PRO A 95 0.37 -11.53 14.47
CA PRO A 95 -0.81 -12.35 14.28
C PRO A 95 -1.89 -11.62 13.47
N PRO A 96 -2.87 -12.34 12.92
CA PRO A 96 -4.05 -11.74 12.29
C PRO A 96 -4.70 -10.65 13.14
N PHE A 97 -5.23 -9.60 12.50
CA PHE A 97 -5.80 -8.39 13.11
C PHE A 97 -4.79 -7.41 13.73
N SER A 98 -3.50 -7.63 13.60
CA SER A 98 -2.48 -6.76 14.22
C SER A 98 -2.55 -5.29 13.76
N ASP A 99 -2.97 -5.04 12.52
CA ASP A 99 -3.09 -3.72 11.90
C ASP A 99 -4.55 -3.26 11.72
N PHE A 100 -5.51 -3.98 12.28
CA PHE A 100 -6.91 -3.56 12.28
C PHE A 100 -7.16 -2.42 13.28
N PRO A 101 -8.02 -1.45 12.93
CA PRO A 101 -8.59 -0.53 13.92
C PRO A 101 -9.27 -1.31 15.06
N SER A 102 -9.05 -0.88 16.29
CA SER A 102 -9.51 -1.61 17.48
C SER A 102 -11.04 -1.78 17.54
N ASP A 103 -11.78 -0.78 17.08
CA ASP A 103 -13.24 -0.80 16.96
C ASP A 103 -13.71 -1.90 16.00
N LEU A 104 -13.15 -1.97 14.81
CA LEU A 104 -13.49 -2.99 13.83
C LEU A 104 -13.03 -4.38 14.25
N SER A 105 -11.80 -4.48 14.79
CA SER A 105 -11.29 -5.76 15.30
C SER A 105 -12.21 -6.36 16.38
N SER A 106 -12.69 -5.54 17.32
CA SER A 106 -13.62 -6.01 18.37
C SER A 106 -14.96 -6.53 17.81
N LEU A 107 -15.38 -6.01 16.66
CA LEU A 107 -16.60 -6.43 15.97
C LEU A 107 -16.44 -7.76 15.25
N VAL A 108 -15.35 -7.90 14.44
CA VAL A 108 -15.23 -9.00 13.49
C VAL A 108 -14.34 -10.15 13.95
N LYS A 109 -13.53 -9.98 14.99
CA LYS A 109 -12.63 -11.03 15.50
C LYS A 109 -13.36 -12.05 16.36
N ALA A 110 -13.38 -13.31 15.93
CA ALA A 110 -13.82 -14.45 16.76
C ALA A 110 -12.61 -15.11 17.45
N SER A 111 -11.64 -15.59 16.68
CA SER A 111 -10.41 -16.20 17.18
C SER A 111 -9.29 -16.17 16.14
N VAL A 112 -8.07 -16.45 16.57
CA VAL A 112 -6.88 -16.55 15.72
C VAL A 112 -6.16 -17.84 16.01
N HIS A 113 -5.80 -18.58 14.97
CA HIS A 113 -5.08 -19.83 15.03
C HIS A 113 -3.93 -19.80 14.02
N MET A 114 -2.72 -19.93 14.53
CA MET A 114 -1.51 -20.02 13.72
C MET A 114 -1.04 -21.47 13.81
N ILE A 115 -1.13 -22.19 12.70
CA ILE A 115 -0.92 -23.64 12.67
C ILE A 115 0.19 -24.04 11.71
N SER A 116 0.57 -25.32 11.77
CA SER A 116 1.56 -25.91 10.87
C SER A 116 1.16 -25.73 9.41
N GLY A 117 2.14 -25.43 8.56
CA GLY A 117 1.95 -25.16 7.14
C GLY A 117 2.77 -23.97 6.67
N GLY A 118 2.40 -23.43 5.52
CA GLY A 118 3.10 -22.33 4.84
C GLY A 118 4.23 -22.82 3.96
N LEU A 119 4.65 -21.94 3.06
CA LEU A 119 5.71 -22.21 2.09
C LEU A 119 6.81 -21.17 2.21
N GLU A 120 8.00 -21.54 1.80
CA GLU A 120 9.08 -20.63 1.49
C GLU A 120 8.89 -20.01 0.09
N TYR A 121 9.64 -18.95 -0.18
CA TYR A 121 9.61 -18.26 -1.48
C TYR A 121 9.90 -19.17 -2.69
N ASN A 122 10.64 -20.26 -2.48
CA ASN A 122 10.98 -21.26 -3.51
C ASN A 122 9.98 -22.43 -3.59
N GLY A 123 8.88 -22.38 -2.84
CA GLY A 123 7.84 -23.41 -2.82
C GLY A 123 8.12 -24.60 -1.90
N SER A 124 9.24 -24.64 -1.21
CA SER A 124 9.47 -25.66 -0.16
C SER A 124 8.56 -25.40 1.06
N PHE A 125 8.32 -26.41 1.87
CA PHE A 125 7.45 -26.27 3.04
C PHE A 125 8.19 -25.61 4.21
N ILE A 126 7.58 -24.57 4.81
CA ILE A 126 7.99 -24.09 6.14
C ILE A 126 7.71 -25.19 7.17
N SER A 127 6.52 -25.78 7.10
CA SER A 127 6.17 -26.98 7.86
C SER A 127 5.08 -27.77 7.14
N HIS A 128 4.98 -29.06 7.46
CA HIS A 128 3.94 -29.90 6.88
C HIS A 128 2.60 -29.69 7.59
N LEU A 129 1.49 -29.80 6.85
CA LEU A 129 0.16 -29.76 7.41
C LEU A 129 -0.10 -30.96 8.33
N SER A 130 -0.65 -30.72 9.51
CA SER A 130 -1.15 -31.76 10.41
C SER A 130 -2.65 -31.93 10.21
N VAL A 131 -3.08 -33.03 9.64
CA VAL A 131 -4.49 -33.33 9.39
C VAL A 131 -5.28 -33.43 10.71
N ASP A 132 -4.67 -33.99 11.74
CA ASP A 132 -5.31 -34.17 13.05
C ASP A 132 -5.50 -32.82 13.74
N GLU A 133 -4.47 -31.94 13.73
CA GLU A 133 -4.55 -30.57 14.24
C GLU A 133 -5.71 -29.79 13.59
N ILE A 134 -5.86 -29.90 12.27
CA ILE A 134 -6.92 -29.20 11.53
C ILE A 134 -8.30 -29.75 11.88
N LYS A 135 -8.45 -31.09 12.03
CA LYS A 135 -9.72 -31.71 12.43
C LYS A 135 -10.12 -31.35 13.86
N GLU A 136 -9.16 -31.38 14.78
CA GLU A 136 -9.38 -30.96 16.18
C GLU A 136 -9.82 -29.49 16.24
N LEU A 137 -9.19 -28.61 15.46
CA LEU A 137 -9.58 -27.23 15.35
C LEU A 137 -11.02 -27.07 14.82
N GLY A 138 -11.40 -27.84 13.80
CA GLY A 138 -12.78 -27.85 13.27
C GLY A 138 -13.80 -28.28 14.31
N VAL A 139 -13.48 -29.30 15.11
CA VAL A 139 -14.33 -29.74 16.22
C VAL A 139 -14.40 -28.67 17.32
N ASP A 140 -13.29 -28.04 17.67
CA ASP A 140 -13.26 -26.93 18.65
C ASP A 140 -14.20 -25.80 18.22
N PHE A 141 -14.15 -25.36 16.95
CA PHE A 141 -15.03 -24.31 16.43
C PHE A 141 -16.52 -24.60 16.63
N LEU A 142 -16.93 -25.85 16.49
CA LEU A 142 -18.33 -26.25 16.63
C LEU A 142 -18.74 -26.46 18.09
N SER A 143 -17.80 -26.85 18.95
CA SER A 143 -18.06 -27.17 20.36
C SER A 143 -18.15 -25.94 21.27
N ARG A 144 -17.80 -24.76 20.81
CA ARG A 144 -17.84 -23.52 21.57
C ARG A 144 -19.28 -23.14 21.93
N SER A 145 -19.46 -22.45 23.05
CA SER A 145 -20.78 -21.93 23.48
C SER A 145 -21.46 -21.03 22.44
N SER A 146 -20.68 -20.39 21.61
CA SER A 146 -21.09 -19.73 20.37
C SER A 146 -20.28 -20.34 19.23
N PRO A 147 -20.82 -21.27 18.45
CA PRO A 147 -20.11 -21.91 17.35
C PRO A 147 -19.56 -20.88 16.35
N VAL A 148 -18.33 -21.11 15.88
CA VAL A 148 -17.69 -20.26 14.89
C VAL A 148 -17.70 -20.98 13.55
N THR A 149 -18.51 -20.47 12.63
CA THR A 149 -18.69 -21.09 11.31
C THR A 149 -18.06 -20.28 10.18
N ASN A 150 -17.71 -19.02 10.41
CA ASN A 150 -17.07 -18.14 9.42
C ASN A 150 -15.55 -18.21 9.61
N ILE A 151 -14.84 -18.74 8.62
CA ILE A 151 -13.42 -19.05 8.72
C ILE A 151 -12.67 -18.42 7.54
N VAL A 152 -11.56 -17.78 7.83
CA VAL A 152 -10.55 -17.37 6.83
C VAL A 152 -9.35 -18.29 6.95
N ILE A 153 -8.87 -18.77 5.82
CA ILE A 153 -7.60 -19.50 5.72
C ILE A 153 -6.62 -18.66 4.93
N SER A 154 -5.47 -18.39 5.50
CA SER A 154 -4.37 -17.69 4.82
C SER A 154 -3.07 -18.48 5.00
N GLY A 155 -2.31 -18.64 3.92
CA GLY A 155 -1.03 -19.36 3.95
C GLY A 155 0.10 -18.50 3.42
N VAL A 156 1.26 -18.57 4.09
CA VAL A 156 2.49 -17.93 3.61
C VAL A 156 2.82 -18.45 2.21
N PHE A 157 3.05 -17.56 1.26
CA PHE A 157 3.28 -17.82 -0.17
C PHE A 157 2.20 -18.67 -0.88
N SER A 158 1.02 -18.88 -0.29
CA SER A 158 -0.08 -19.61 -0.95
C SER A 158 -0.48 -19.07 -2.33
N PRO A 159 -0.46 -17.74 -2.62
CA PRO A 159 -0.78 -17.25 -3.96
C PRO A 159 0.20 -17.68 -5.08
N MET A 160 1.38 -18.19 -4.72
CA MET A 160 2.39 -18.65 -5.68
C MET A 160 2.19 -20.14 -6.08
N THR A 161 1.20 -20.82 -5.55
CA THR A 161 0.98 -22.26 -5.78
C THR A 161 -0.13 -22.53 -6.77
N ASN A 162 0.01 -23.63 -7.52
CA ASN A 162 -1.07 -24.14 -8.34
C ASN A 162 -2.26 -24.60 -7.47
N PRO A 163 -3.51 -24.54 -7.96
CA PRO A 163 -4.70 -24.93 -7.19
C PRO A 163 -4.62 -26.29 -6.52
N ASP A 164 -4.03 -27.29 -7.20
CA ASP A 164 -3.94 -28.67 -6.69
C ASP A 164 -2.91 -28.84 -5.56
N SER A 165 -1.90 -27.98 -5.51
CA SER A 165 -0.86 -27.98 -4.47
C SER A 165 -1.17 -27.03 -3.33
N ASN A 166 -2.12 -26.11 -3.50
CA ASN A 166 -2.42 -25.04 -2.55
C ASN A 166 -2.86 -25.57 -1.19
N GLN A 167 -2.11 -25.20 -0.14
CA GLN A 167 -2.38 -25.67 1.22
C GLN A 167 -3.69 -25.10 1.78
N GLU A 168 -4.10 -23.86 1.42
CA GLU A 168 -5.38 -23.29 1.87
C GLU A 168 -6.56 -24.14 1.40
N VAL A 169 -6.53 -24.65 0.15
CA VAL A 169 -7.54 -25.54 -0.41
C VAL A 169 -7.59 -26.88 0.34
N LYS A 170 -6.41 -27.44 0.66
CA LYS A 170 -6.33 -28.70 1.41
C LYS A 170 -6.92 -28.56 2.80
N VAL A 171 -6.62 -27.49 3.51
CA VAL A 171 -7.17 -27.20 4.85
C VAL A 171 -8.68 -26.98 4.80
N ALA A 172 -9.18 -26.25 3.80
CA ALA A 172 -10.62 -26.08 3.61
C ALA A 172 -11.34 -27.41 3.41
N ASN A 173 -10.79 -28.29 2.57
CA ASN A 173 -11.36 -29.63 2.35
C ASN A 173 -11.37 -30.48 3.62
N ILE A 174 -10.34 -30.40 4.46
CA ILE A 174 -10.30 -31.11 5.75
C ILE A 174 -11.36 -30.55 6.69
N LEU A 175 -11.50 -29.23 6.80
CA LEU A 175 -12.53 -28.59 7.63
C LEU A 175 -13.93 -28.93 7.14
N HIS A 176 -14.21 -28.94 5.84
CA HIS A 176 -15.49 -29.38 5.28
C HIS A 176 -15.77 -30.87 5.56
N SER A 177 -14.73 -31.69 5.67
CA SER A 177 -14.93 -33.10 6.11
C SER A 177 -15.39 -33.21 7.57
N VAL A 178 -15.19 -32.20 8.39
CA VAL A 178 -15.69 -32.08 9.76
C VAL A 178 -17.12 -31.56 9.75
N SER A 179 -17.43 -30.54 8.95
CA SER A 179 -18.80 -30.01 8.84
C SER A 179 -18.98 -29.15 7.58
N ASP A 180 -20.10 -29.40 6.87
CA ASP A 180 -20.55 -28.58 5.76
C ASP A 180 -21.08 -27.18 6.19
N SER A 181 -21.23 -26.93 7.48
CA SER A 181 -21.72 -25.65 8.00
C SER A 181 -20.68 -24.54 7.99
N PHE A 182 -19.42 -24.85 7.73
CA PHE A 182 -18.35 -23.86 7.65
C PHE A 182 -18.45 -23.02 6.37
N SER A 183 -18.50 -21.71 6.55
CA SER A 183 -18.25 -20.74 5.49
C SER A 183 -16.77 -20.41 5.49
N ILE A 184 -16.10 -20.64 4.38
CA ILE A 184 -14.64 -20.51 4.30
C ILE A 184 -14.26 -19.53 3.20
N THR A 185 -13.39 -18.56 3.51
CA THR A 185 -12.72 -17.73 2.53
C THR A 185 -11.23 -18.07 2.47
N LEU A 186 -10.72 -18.35 1.27
CA LEU A 186 -9.30 -18.56 1.00
C LEU A 186 -8.65 -17.23 0.65
N ALA A 187 -7.65 -16.81 1.41
CA ALA A 187 -7.00 -15.52 1.20
C ALA A 187 -6.29 -15.41 -0.16
N SER A 188 -5.73 -16.52 -0.66
CA SER A 188 -5.07 -16.59 -1.97
C SER A 188 -6.01 -16.33 -3.16
N LYS A 189 -7.33 -16.42 -2.98
CA LYS A 189 -8.33 -16.12 -4.01
C LYS A 189 -8.71 -14.63 -4.09
N ILE A 190 -8.33 -13.85 -3.08
CA ILE A 190 -8.74 -12.43 -2.97
C ILE A 190 -7.56 -11.49 -3.23
N GLY A 191 -6.45 -11.68 -2.53
CA GLY A 191 -5.33 -10.75 -2.53
C GLY A 191 -4.06 -11.29 -3.17
N LYS A 192 -3.12 -10.38 -3.39
CA LYS A 192 -1.78 -10.65 -3.95
C LYS A 192 -0.79 -10.99 -2.83
N LEU A 193 0.52 -11.09 -3.15
CA LEU A 193 1.57 -11.20 -2.15
C LEU A 193 1.54 -10.02 -1.17
N GLY A 194 1.86 -10.28 0.10
CA GLY A 194 1.66 -9.42 1.25
C GLY A 194 0.62 -10.03 2.17
N ILE A 195 1.08 -10.89 3.13
CA ILE A 195 0.16 -11.75 3.89
C ILE A 195 -0.84 -10.96 4.73
N LEU A 196 -0.42 -9.86 5.37
CA LEU A 196 -1.32 -9.05 6.22
C LEU A 196 -2.46 -8.45 5.39
N GLU A 197 -2.14 -7.78 4.30
CA GLU A 197 -3.13 -7.10 3.45
C GLU A 197 -4.06 -8.09 2.76
N ARG A 198 -3.55 -9.25 2.34
CA ARG A 198 -4.34 -10.32 1.73
C ARG A 198 -5.28 -10.97 2.74
N GLU A 199 -4.77 -11.28 3.92
CA GLU A 199 -5.55 -11.82 5.03
C GLU A 199 -6.62 -10.82 5.49
N ASN A 200 -6.28 -9.55 5.60
CA ASN A 200 -7.21 -8.48 5.93
C ASN A 200 -8.38 -8.40 4.93
N ALA A 201 -8.08 -8.48 3.63
CA ALA A 201 -9.11 -8.51 2.60
C ALA A 201 -10.01 -9.75 2.74
N ALA A 202 -9.44 -10.92 3.03
CA ALA A 202 -10.21 -12.15 3.25
C ALA A 202 -11.09 -12.08 4.51
N ILE A 203 -10.60 -11.45 5.58
CA ILE A 203 -11.39 -11.21 6.81
C ILE A 203 -12.59 -10.31 6.51
N LEU A 204 -12.39 -9.21 5.79
CA LEU A 204 -13.49 -8.33 5.40
C LEU A 204 -14.49 -9.08 4.51
N ASN A 205 -14.03 -9.88 3.57
CA ASN A 205 -14.87 -10.69 2.70
C ASN A 205 -15.75 -11.65 3.51
N GLU A 206 -15.14 -12.48 4.35
CA GLU A 206 -15.87 -13.50 5.13
C GLU A 206 -16.86 -12.85 6.11
N SER A 207 -16.51 -11.71 6.68
CA SER A 207 -17.41 -10.97 7.58
C SER A 207 -18.68 -10.47 6.89
N LEU A 208 -18.66 -10.31 5.58
CA LEU A 208 -19.77 -9.77 4.77
C LEU A 208 -20.64 -10.83 4.12
N LYS A 209 -20.23 -12.10 4.03
CA LYS A 209 -20.97 -13.14 3.27
C LYS A 209 -22.43 -13.29 3.71
N ALA A 210 -22.68 -13.29 5.02
CA ALA A 210 -24.05 -13.39 5.54
C ALA A 210 -24.91 -12.16 5.17
N PHE A 211 -24.33 -10.97 5.20
CA PHE A 211 -24.99 -9.74 4.76
C PHE A 211 -25.21 -9.71 3.25
N SER A 212 -24.24 -10.19 2.47
CA SER A 212 -24.36 -10.33 1.01
C SER A 212 -25.55 -11.23 0.63
N ARG A 213 -25.69 -12.36 1.29
CA ARG A 213 -26.83 -13.28 1.08
C ARG A 213 -28.16 -12.59 1.28
N ARG A 214 -28.33 -11.91 2.43
CA ARG A 214 -29.57 -11.15 2.72
C ARG A 214 -29.85 -10.09 1.65
N THR A 215 -28.85 -9.30 1.29
CA THR A 215 -28.98 -8.23 0.28
C THR A 215 -29.33 -8.77 -1.11
N ILE A 216 -28.72 -9.88 -1.52
CA ILE A 216 -29.03 -10.53 -2.79
C ILE A 216 -30.46 -11.10 -2.80
N ASP A 217 -30.90 -11.67 -1.67
CA ASP A 217 -32.28 -12.18 -1.57
C ASP A 217 -33.30 -11.01 -1.60
N GLU A 218 -32.98 -9.85 -1.03
CA GLU A 218 -33.79 -8.63 -1.18
C GLU A 218 -33.86 -8.18 -2.65
N PHE A 219 -32.75 -8.24 -3.39
CA PHE A 219 -32.74 -7.93 -4.82
C PHE A 219 -33.60 -8.92 -5.63
N LYS A 220 -33.49 -10.23 -5.36
CA LYS A 220 -34.33 -11.25 -5.99
C LYS A 220 -35.81 -11.00 -5.73
N ALA A 221 -36.19 -10.72 -4.51
CA ALA A 221 -37.57 -10.42 -4.14
C ALA A 221 -38.09 -9.15 -4.84
N ALA A 222 -37.28 -8.10 -4.95
CA ALA A 222 -37.65 -6.88 -5.69
C ALA A 222 -37.89 -7.17 -7.18
N LEU A 223 -37.01 -7.92 -7.85
CA LEU A 223 -37.14 -8.27 -9.27
C LEU A 223 -38.35 -9.17 -9.51
N GLN A 224 -38.58 -10.16 -8.63
CA GLN A 224 -39.78 -11.03 -8.70
C GLN A 224 -41.09 -10.23 -8.57
N SER A 225 -41.13 -9.25 -7.64
CA SER A 225 -42.30 -8.38 -7.46
C SER A 225 -42.63 -7.55 -8.73
N LEU A 226 -41.63 -7.35 -9.59
CA LEU A 226 -41.74 -6.65 -10.88
C LEU A 226 -41.95 -7.59 -12.07
N GLN A 227 -42.09 -8.90 -11.84
CA GLN A 227 -42.20 -9.93 -12.88
C GLN A 227 -41.02 -9.93 -13.87
N LEU A 228 -39.83 -9.57 -13.38
CA LEU A 228 -38.58 -9.64 -14.12
C LEU A 228 -37.94 -11.03 -13.88
N ASN A 229 -38.07 -11.93 -14.86
CA ASN A 229 -37.62 -13.31 -14.81
C ASN A 229 -36.29 -13.55 -15.54
N CYS A 230 -35.55 -12.48 -15.82
CA CYS A 230 -34.24 -12.54 -16.46
C CYS A 230 -33.10 -12.69 -15.43
N PRO A 231 -31.92 -13.18 -15.84
CA PRO A 231 -30.76 -13.23 -14.98
C PRO A 231 -30.33 -11.83 -14.51
N PHE A 232 -29.80 -11.75 -13.29
CA PHE A 232 -29.19 -10.51 -12.83
C PHE A 232 -27.75 -10.74 -12.35
N TYR A 233 -26.96 -9.69 -12.45
CA TYR A 233 -25.55 -9.63 -12.14
C TYR A 233 -25.27 -8.45 -11.23
N LEU A 234 -24.19 -8.53 -10.45
CA LEU A 234 -23.65 -7.37 -9.74
C LEU A 234 -22.45 -6.79 -10.49
N THR A 235 -22.22 -5.51 -10.32
CA THR A 235 -21.05 -4.85 -10.88
C THR A 235 -19.85 -4.98 -9.94
N GLN A 236 -18.68 -5.25 -10.53
CA GLN A 236 -17.42 -5.34 -9.83
C GLN A 236 -16.70 -3.99 -9.74
N ASN A 237 -15.72 -3.95 -8.85
CA ASN A 237 -14.81 -2.83 -8.64
C ASN A 237 -13.91 -2.48 -9.84
N ASP A 238 -13.79 -3.35 -10.82
CA ASP A 238 -13.01 -3.15 -12.05
C ASP A 238 -13.86 -2.76 -13.28
N GLY A 239 -15.16 -2.59 -13.10
CA GLY A 239 -16.11 -2.22 -14.16
C GLY A 239 -16.65 -3.38 -14.98
N THR A 240 -16.46 -4.62 -14.53
CA THR A 240 -17.03 -5.82 -15.11
C THR A 240 -18.18 -6.36 -14.26
N LEU A 241 -18.83 -7.41 -14.73
CA LEU A 241 -19.92 -8.08 -14.01
C LEU A 241 -19.43 -9.32 -13.26
N ILE A 242 -20.09 -9.59 -12.16
CA ILE A 242 -19.95 -10.80 -11.36
C ILE A 242 -21.29 -11.49 -11.24
N SER A 243 -21.32 -12.82 -11.32
CA SER A 243 -22.52 -13.60 -11.09
C SER A 243 -23.01 -13.50 -9.66
N VAL A 244 -24.28 -13.82 -9.43
CA VAL A 244 -24.84 -13.85 -8.07
C VAL A 244 -24.08 -14.81 -7.16
N ASP A 245 -23.76 -16.00 -7.65
CA ASP A 245 -23.06 -17.02 -6.85
C ASP A 245 -21.64 -16.55 -6.48
N GLU A 246 -20.95 -15.95 -7.43
CA GLU A 246 -19.61 -15.39 -7.19
C GLU A 246 -19.65 -14.17 -6.24
N ALA A 247 -20.72 -13.35 -6.30
CA ALA A 247 -20.90 -12.22 -5.38
C ALA A 247 -21.29 -12.66 -3.95
N LEU A 248 -21.94 -13.82 -3.82
CA LEU A 248 -22.18 -14.46 -2.52
C LEU A 248 -20.88 -14.96 -1.88
N GLU A 249 -19.95 -15.44 -2.70
CA GLU A 249 -18.64 -15.94 -2.24
C GLU A 249 -17.64 -14.80 -2.02
N TYR A 250 -17.64 -13.80 -2.91
CA TYR A 250 -16.68 -12.68 -2.88
C TYR A 250 -17.35 -11.31 -2.90
N PRO A 251 -18.16 -10.95 -1.87
CA PRO A 251 -18.80 -9.62 -1.80
C PRO A 251 -17.81 -8.45 -1.84
N ILE A 252 -16.57 -8.65 -1.43
CA ILE A 252 -15.51 -7.63 -1.46
C ILE A 252 -15.23 -7.09 -2.87
N PHE A 253 -15.44 -7.90 -3.92
CA PHE A 253 -15.22 -7.47 -5.29
C PHE A 253 -16.24 -6.47 -5.80
N THR A 254 -17.32 -6.21 -5.09
CA THR A 254 -18.28 -5.14 -5.40
C THR A 254 -17.91 -3.79 -4.80
N PHE A 255 -16.83 -3.70 -4.01
CA PHE A 255 -16.41 -2.44 -3.38
C PHE A 255 -16.04 -1.42 -4.46
N SER A 256 -16.44 -0.15 -4.25
CA SER A 256 -16.23 0.93 -5.21
C SER A 256 -16.90 0.75 -6.59
N SER A 257 -17.86 -0.18 -6.72
CA SER A 257 -18.58 -0.37 -7.99
C SER A 257 -19.37 0.85 -8.43
N GLY A 258 -19.87 1.70 -7.51
CA GLY A 258 -20.56 2.94 -7.84
C GLY A 258 -19.70 3.90 -8.66
N SER A 259 -18.50 4.26 -8.15
CA SER A 259 -17.55 5.12 -8.85
C SER A 259 -17.10 4.52 -10.20
N THR A 260 -16.88 3.21 -10.22
CA THR A 260 -16.52 2.47 -11.44
C THR A 260 -17.64 2.49 -12.47
N ASN A 261 -18.88 2.30 -12.04
CA ASN A 261 -20.05 2.41 -12.90
C ASN A 261 -20.17 3.82 -13.50
N SER A 262 -19.98 4.87 -12.69
CA SER A 262 -19.99 6.26 -13.18
C SER A 262 -18.92 6.48 -14.26
N MET A 263 -17.73 5.91 -14.10
CA MET A 263 -16.66 6.01 -15.11
C MET A 263 -17.02 5.26 -16.40
N ARG A 264 -17.56 4.03 -16.29
CA ARG A 264 -18.03 3.26 -17.44
C ARG A 264 -19.18 3.94 -18.16
N GLY A 265 -20.12 4.50 -17.39
CA GLY A 265 -21.23 5.31 -17.93
C GLY A 265 -20.75 6.58 -18.63
N ALA A 266 -19.77 7.28 -18.04
CA ALA A 266 -19.14 8.44 -18.64
C ALA A 266 -18.50 8.12 -20.00
N MET A 267 -17.78 6.99 -20.08
CA MET A 267 -17.21 6.47 -21.34
C MET A 267 -18.31 6.27 -22.40
N PHE A 268 -19.36 5.54 -22.03
CA PHE A 268 -20.44 5.23 -22.95
C PHE A 268 -21.17 6.48 -23.44
N LEU A 269 -21.53 7.37 -22.53
CA LEU A 269 -22.32 8.59 -22.86
C LEU A 269 -21.50 9.61 -23.65
N SER A 270 -20.20 9.71 -23.38
CA SER A 270 -19.32 10.67 -24.08
C SER A 270 -18.67 10.11 -25.34
N GLY A 271 -18.63 8.78 -25.51
CA GLY A 271 -17.89 8.10 -26.58
C GLY A 271 -16.37 8.24 -26.46
N LYS A 272 -15.84 8.51 -25.25
CA LYS A 272 -14.41 8.66 -24.97
C LYS A 272 -13.92 7.52 -24.10
N GLU A 273 -12.94 6.76 -24.59
CA GLU A 273 -12.33 5.63 -23.87
C GLU A 273 -11.22 6.06 -22.91
N ASP A 274 -10.57 7.19 -23.19
CA ASP A 274 -9.52 7.78 -22.36
C ASP A 274 -9.91 9.19 -21.90
N GLY A 275 -9.61 9.49 -20.65
CA GLY A 275 -9.89 10.79 -20.05
C GLY A 275 -10.04 10.74 -18.52
N ILE A 276 -10.29 11.90 -17.95
CA ILE A 276 -10.57 12.02 -16.51
C ILE A 276 -12.08 12.11 -16.34
N VAL A 277 -12.66 11.28 -15.51
CA VAL A 277 -14.05 11.35 -15.11
C VAL A 277 -14.15 12.04 -13.76
N VAL A 278 -15.02 13.04 -13.68
CA VAL A 278 -15.36 13.74 -12.44
C VAL A 278 -16.86 13.49 -12.19
N ASP A 279 -17.15 12.62 -11.25
CA ASP A 279 -18.51 12.31 -10.80
C ASP A 279 -18.84 13.15 -9.57
N ILE A 280 -19.68 14.13 -9.73
CA ILE A 280 -20.12 15.00 -8.65
C ILE A 280 -21.50 14.56 -8.16
N GLY A 281 -21.51 13.97 -6.96
CA GLY A 281 -22.73 13.55 -6.28
C GLY A 281 -23.38 14.64 -5.44
N GLY A 282 -24.24 14.20 -4.52
CA GLY A 282 -24.85 15.09 -3.52
C GLY A 282 -23.92 15.46 -2.37
N THR A 283 -22.97 14.59 -2.02
CA THR A 283 -22.08 14.71 -0.84
C THR A 283 -20.61 14.74 -1.22
N THR A 284 -20.21 13.93 -2.17
CA THR A 284 -18.82 13.71 -2.58
C THR A 284 -18.63 13.92 -4.08
N THR A 285 -17.40 14.15 -4.47
CA THR A 285 -16.94 14.10 -5.85
C THR A 285 -15.90 13.00 -5.97
N ASP A 286 -16.16 12.05 -6.86
CA ASP A 286 -15.26 10.94 -7.19
C ASP A 286 -14.56 11.24 -8.51
N VAL A 287 -13.22 11.17 -8.52
CA VAL A 287 -12.43 11.47 -9.72
C VAL A 287 -11.50 10.31 -10.03
N GLY A 288 -11.54 9.83 -11.26
CA GLY A 288 -10.72 8.72 -11.72
C GLY A 288 -10.31 8.86 -13.18
N VAL A 289 -9.37 8.02 -13.61
CA VAL A 289 -8.84 8.01 -14.98
C VAL A 289 -9.37 6.79 -15.73
N LEU A 290 -9.95 7.03 -16.90
CA LEU A 290 -10.27 5.99 -17.87
C LEU A 290 -9.05 5.68 -18.74
N VAL A 291 -8.79 4.40 -18.91
CA VAL A 291 -7.78 3.86 -19.82
C VAL A 291 -8.44 2.75 -20.65
N LYS A 292 -8.47 2.91 -21.95
CA LYS A 292 -9.15 1.96 -22.88
C LYS A 292 -10.58 1.60 -22.42
N GLY A 293 -11.32 2.59 -21.97
CA GLY A 293 -12.70 2.47 -21.56
C GLY A 293 -12.94 1.86 -20.18
N PHE A 294 -11.91 1.55 -19.39
CA PHE A 294 -12.00 1.02 -18.02
C PHE A 294 -11.33 1.93 -17.01
N PRO A 295 -11.77 1.90 -15.75
CA PRO A 295 -11.09 2.58 -14.68
C PRO A 295 -9.66 2.04 -14.50
N ARG A 296 -8.68 2.94 -14.36
CA ARG A 296 -7.32 2.55 -14.01
C ARG A 296 -7.31 1.90 -12.63
N GLU A 297 -6.66 0.74 -12.50
CA GLU A 297 -6.50 0.08 -11.20
C GLU A 297 -5.53 0.84 -10.28
N ALA A 298 -5.78 0.78 -8.98
CA ALA A 298 -4.86 1.31 -7.98
C ALA A 298 -3.57 0.49 -7.98
N SER A 299 -2.44 1.19 -7.98
CA SER A 299 -1.11 0.57 -8.07
C SER A 299 -0.58 0.04 -6.75
N SER A 300 -1.21 0.37 -5.62
CA SER A 300 -0.72 0.09 -4.28
C SER A 300 -1.83 -0.43 -3.36
N GLN A 301 -1.45 -0.71 -2.13
CA GLN A 301 -2.37 -1.07 -1.05
C GLN A 301 -3.45 0.02 -0.87
N VAL A 302 -4.67 -0.42 -0.65
CA VAL A 302 -5.82 0.46 -0.41
C VAL A 302 -6.33 0.27 1.01
N LYS A 303 -6.66 1.38 1.67
CA LYS A 303 -7.28 1.35 3.01
C LYS A 303 -8.80 1.39 2.89
N ILE A 304 -9.47 0.39 3.46
CA ILE A 304 -10.92 0.30 3.53
C ILE A 304 -11.34 0.30 4.99
N GLY A 305 -12.08 1.31 5.40
CA GLY A 305 -12.45 1.46 6.81
C GLY A 305 -11.24 1.49 7.76
N GLY A 306 -10.09 2.00 7.31
CA GLY A 306 -8.84 2.02 8.07
C GLY A 306 -7.98 0.75 7.96
N VAL A 307 -8.48 -0.32 7.34
CA VAL A 307 -7.78 -1.60 7.16
C VAL A 307 -7.00 -1.59 5.83
N LYS A 308 -5.72 -1.94 5.85
CA LYS A 308 -4.91 -2.10 4.64
C LYS A 308 -5.28 -3.40 3.92
N THR A 309 -5.45 -3.31 2.61
CA THR A 309 -5.78 -4.46 1.73
C THR A 309 -5.00 -4.38 0.43
N ASN A 310 -4.83 -5.51 -0.27
CA ASN A 310 -4.07 -5.59 -1.53
C ASN A 310 -4.84 -6.26 -2.68
N PHE A 311 -6.17 -6.36 -2.59
CA PHE A 311 -6.97 -6.82 -3.72
C PHE A 311 -7.17 -5.70 -4.76
N ARG A 312 -7.63 -6.06 -5.94
CA ARG A 312 -7.82 -5.11 -7.06
C ARG A 312 -8.94 -4.14 -6.74
N VAL A 313 -8.67 -2.84 -6.89
CA VAL A 313 -9.65 -1.75 -6.76
C VAL A 313 -9.32 -0.63 -7.75
N PRO A 314 -10.31 0.16 -8.20
CA PRO A 314 -10.05 1.30 -9.06
C PRO A 314 -9.27 2.40 -8.33
N ASN A 315 -8.43 3.11 -9.08
CA ASN A 315 -7.75 4.30 -8.59
C ASN A 315 -8.68 5.51 -8.70
N VAL A 316 -9.48 5.71 -7.67
CA VAL A 316 -10.44 6.82 -7.56
C VAL A 316 -10.09 7.66 -6.34
N VAL A 317 -10.09 8.98 -6.52
CA VAL A 317 -9.92 9.95 -5.45
C VAL A 317 -11.26 10.57 -5.13
N SER A 318 -11.69 10.48 -3.88
CA SER A 318 -12.94 11.08 -3.39
C SER A 318 -12.66 12.30 -2.53
N ILE A 319 -13.37 13.40 -2.80
CA ILE A 319 -13.31 14.61 -1.99
C ILE A 319 -14.70 14.99 -1.46
N GLY A 320 -14.73 15.65 -0.29
CA GLY A 320 -15.95 16.15 0.35
C GLY A 320 -16.50 17.39 -0.34
N LEU A 321 -16.89 17.26 -1.60
CA LEU A 321 -17.53 18.29 -2.41
C LEU A 321 -18.70 17.68 -3.17
N GLY A 322 -19.89 18.23 -3.01
CA GLY A 322 -21.08 17.78 -3.72
C GLY A 322 -22.16 18.85 -3.67
N GLY A 323 -23.31 18.59 -4.29
CA GLY A 323 -24.43 19.55 -4.34
C GLY A 323 -24.90 20.02 -2.97
N GLY A 324 -24.87 19.15 -1.95
CA GLY A 324 -25.25 19.44 -0.57
C GLY A 324 -24.14 19.99 0.30
N SER A 325 -22.94 20.26 -0.21
CA SER A 325 -21.83 20.80 0.57
C SER A 325 -22.19 22.16 1.18
N LEU A 326 -21.90 22.30 2.48
CA LEU A 326 -22.15 23.55 3.22
C LEU A 326 -21.21 24.66 2.76
N VAL A 327 -21.74 25.85 2.65
CA VAL A 327 -20.95 27.07 2.37
C VAL A 327 -20.82 27.86 3.66
N VAL A 328 -19.59 27.97 4.15
CA VAL A 328 -19.26 28.57 5.43
C VAL A 328 -18.20 29.66 5.28
N SER A 329 -18.39 30.77 5.98
CA SER A 329 -17.34 31.78 6.11
C SER A 329 -16.49 31.49 7.35
N SER A 330 -15.17 31.49 7.19
CA SER A 330 -14.26 31.33 8.35
C SER A 330 -14.27 32.62 9.19
N ASP A 331 -14.55 32.46 10.49
CA ASP A 331 -14.66 33.57 11.44
C ASP A 331 -13.35 34.38 11.59
N ASN A 332 -12.21 33.76 11.29
CA ASN A 332 -10.88 34.36 11.50
C ASN A 332 -10.23 34.95 10.24
N SER A 333 -10.60 34.50 9.05
CA SER A 333 -9.96 34.93 7.80
C SER A 333 -10.92 35.59 6.80
N GLY A 334 -12.22 35.45 7.01
CA GLY A 334 -13.23 35.86 6.02
C GLY A 334 -13.23 35.01 4.73
N GLU A 335 -12.46 33.93 4.71
CA GLU A 335 -12.34 33.03 3.58
C GLU A 335 -13.57 32.14 3.45
N ILE A 336 -14.10 31.96 2.24
CA ILE A 336 -15.27 31.13 1.99
C ILE A 336 -14.82 29.72 1.72
N GLN A 337 -15.32 28.78 2.51
CA GLN A 337 -15.08 27.34 2.36
C GLN A 337 -16.37 26.63 1.94
N VAL A 338 -16.26 25.69 0.98
CA VAL A 338 -17.34 24.84 0.50
C VAL A 338 -17.03 23.38 0.83
N GLY A 339 -17.86 22.74 1.67
CA GLY A 339 -17.55 21.40 2.20
C GLY A 339 -16.39 21.40 3.20
N PRO A 340 -15.89 20.22 3.68
CA PRO A 340 -16.38 18.87 3.34
C PRO A 340 -17.73 18.51 3.96
N ASN A 341 -18.22 19.26 4.93
CA ASN A 341 -19.52 19.01 5.55
C ASN A 341 -20.66 19.22 4.55
N SER A 342 -21.67 18.35 4.60
CA SER A 342 -22.80 18.36 3.66
C SER A 342 -24.12 18.12 4.39
N VAL A 343 -25.21 18.64 3.85
CA VAL A 343 -26.58 18.30 4.28
C VAL A 343 -26.98 16.87 3.87
N GLY A 344 -26.20 16.20 3.02
CA GLY A 344 -26.41 14.82 2.62
C GLY A 344 -27.79 14.58 2.00
N MET A 345 -28.49 13.56 2.49
CA MET A 345 -29.83 13.16 2.03
C MET A 345 -30.88 14.27 2.22
N ASN A 346 -30.63 15.25 3.05
CA ASN A 346 -31.58 16.34 3.36
C ASN A 346 -31.45 17.53 2.39
N LEU A 347 -30.75 17.38 1.27
CA LEU A 347 -30.55 18.47 0.31
C LEU A 347 -31.87 19.12 -0.13
N THR A 348 -32.86 18.33 -0.52
CA THR A 348 -34.17 18.80 -1.01
C THR A 348 -35.08 19.41 0.07
N SER A 349 -34.73 19.26 1.35
CA SER A 349 -35.45 19.84 2.47
C SER A 349 -34.74 21.00 3.15
N LYS A 350 -33.37 20.99 3.13
CA LYS A 350 -32.56 21.99 3.84
C LYS A 350 -32.00 23.10 2.97
N ALA A 351 -31.75 22.85 1.67
CA ALA A 351 -31.18 23.87 0.80
C ALA A 351 -32.20 24.98 0.50
N ILE A 352 -31.72 26.21 0.43
CA ILE A 352 -32.56 27.42 0.23
C ILE A 352 -33.32 27.35 -1.08
N CYS A 353 -32.73 26.87 -2.15
CA CYS A 353 -33.38 26.70 -3.45
C CYS A 353 -34.59 25.76 -3.42
N PHE A 354 -34.63 24.81 -2.49
CA PHE A 354 -35.76 23.91 -2.26
C PHE A 354 -36.69 24.36 -1.11
N GLY A 355 -36.46 25.55 -0.53
CA GLY A 355 -37.31 26.10 0.50
C GLY A 355 -36.81 25.96 1.94
N GLY A 356 -35.60 25.40 2.15
CA GLY A 356 -34.90 25.35 3.40
C GLY A 356 -34.21 26.67 3.79
N ASP A 357 -33.31 26.59 4.74
CA ASP A 357 -32.60 27.72 5.36
C ASP A 357 -31.06 27.63 5.25
N VAL A 358 -30.53 26.52 4.77
CA VAL A 358 -29.08 26.22 4.70
C VAL A 358 -28.54 26.57 3.32
N CYS A 359 -27.46 27.38 3.28
CA CYS A 359 -26.76 27.69 2.04
C CYS A 359 -25.85 26.52 1.65
N THR A 360 -26.08 25.96 0.47
CA THR A 360 -25.37 24.82 -0.09
C THR A 360 -24.65 25.17 -1.39
N ALA A 361 -23.76 24.31 -1.86
CA ALA A 361 -23.08 24.46 -3.14
C ALA A 361 -24.10 24.56 -4.30
N THR A 362 -25.22 23.82 -4.24
CA THR A 362 -26.33 23.91 -5.21
C THR A 362 -26.91 25.32 -5.27
N ASP A 363 -27.14 25.96 -4.13
CA ASP A 363 -27.64 27.33 -4.05
C ASP A 363 -26.68 28.33 -4.72
N ILE A 364 -25.38 28.16 -4.47
CA ILE A 364 -24.32 28.99 -5.07
C ILE A 364 -24.28 28.82 -6.59
N ALA A 365 -24.33 27.59 -7.10
CA ALA A 365 -24.29 27.31 -8.54
C ALA A 365 -25.53 27.90 -9.28
N LEU A 366 -26.72 27.80 -8.65
CA LEU A 366 -27.92 28.39 -9.16
C LEU A 366 -27.90 29.94 -9.18
N ALA A 367 -27.39 30.54 -8.07
CA ALA A 367 -27.24 31.99 -7.97
C ALA A 367 -26.21 32.52 -8.98
N ALA A 368 -25.11 31.79 -9.19
CA ALA A 368 -24.10 32.12 -10.22
C ALA A 368 -24.61 32.00 -11.67
N GLY A 369 -25.74 31.34 -11.88
CA GLY A 369 -26.36 31.20 -13.24
C GLY A 369 -25.66 30.12 -14.08
N ILE A 370 -24.94 29.18 -13.47
CA ILE A 370 -24.26 28.11 -14.17
C ILE A 370 -25.23 27.05 -14.67
N CYS A 371 -26.32 26.84 -13.96
CA CYS A 371 -27.40 25.97 -14.38
C CYS A 371 -28.72 26.73 -14.43
N GLU A 372 -29.50 26.41 -15.47
CA GLU A 372 -30.91 26.83 -15.57
C GLU A 372 -31.78 25.64 -15.19
N ASP A 373 -32.24 25.60 -13.92
CA ASP A 373 -33.31 24.68 -13.57
C ASP A 373 -34.67 25.36 -13.79
N ASN A 374 -35.35 24.92 -14.86
CA ASN A 374 -36.66 25.43 -15.23
C ASN A 374 -37.75 25.12 -14.17
N ASN A 375 -37.46 24.28 -13.20
CA ASN A 375 -38.38 23.89 -12.14
C ASN A 375 -38.23 24.74 -10.85
N LEU A 376 -37.25 25.64 -10.81
CA LEU A 376 -37.05 26.50 -9.63
C LEU A 376 -37.74 27.86 -9.80
N PRO A 377 -38.46 28.32 -8.77
CA PRO A 377 -39.10 29.65 -8.81
C PRO A 377 -38.03 30.74 -8.93
N SER A 378 -38.21 31.65 -9.90
CA SER A 378 -37.26 32.76 -10.12
C SER A 378 -37.06 33.68 -8.89
N ASN A 379 -38.02 33.69 -7.96
CA ASN A 379 -37.92 34.41 -6.68
C ASN A 379 -36.85 33.81 -5.76
N LYS A 380 -36.59 32.47 -5.78
CA LYS A 380 -35.60 31.84 -4.95
C LYS A 380 -34.17 32.23 -5.37
N LYS A 381 -33.88 32.30 -6.65
CA LYS A 381 -32.61 32.81 -7.15
C LYS A 381 -32.32 34.24 -6.66
N LYS A 382 -33.34 35.12 -6.71
CA LYS A 382 -33.24 36.49 -6.22
C LYS A 382 -33.05 36.54 -4.71
N GLU A 383 -33.68 35.65 -3.95
CA GLU A 383 -33.52 35.52 -2.52
C GLU A 383 -32.07 35.16 -2.13
N ILE A 384 -31.48 34.14 -2.83
CA ILE A 384 -30.10 33.71 -2.61
C ILE A 384 -29.13 34.85 -2.94
N ILE A 385 -29.30 35.50 -4.08
CA ILE A 385 -28.46 36.65 -4.50
C ILE A 385 -28.53 37.78 -3.48
N SER A 386 -29.72 38.08 -2.97
CA SER A 386 -29.91 39.13 -1.96
C SER A 386 -29.22 38.84 -0.63
N LYS A 387 -29.25 37.57 -0.18
CA LYS A 387 -28.64 37.15 1.09
C LYS A 387 -27.15 36.90 0.99
N PHE A 388 -26.67 36.33 -0.10
CA PHE A 388 -25.36 35.72 -0.25
C PHE A 388 -24.52 36.28 -1.42
N GLY A 389 -24.98 37.34 -2.09
CA GLY A 389 -24.34 37.87 -3.31
C GLY A 389 -22.83 38.12 -3.21
N GLY A 390 -22.37 38.57 -2.03
CA GLY A 390 -20.96 38.82 -1.77
C GLY A 390 -20.08 37.56 -1.70
N ILE A 391 -20.67 36.40 -1.43
CA ILE A 391 -19.90 35.14 -1.28
C ILE A 391 -20.01 34.21 -2.47
N ILE A 392 -20.89 34.49 -3.45
CA ILE A 392 -21.12 33.61 -4.61
C ILE A 392 -19.81 33.37 -5.39
N TYR A 393 -19.13 34.44 -5.77
CA TYR A 393 -17.89 34.34 -6.53
C TYR A 393 -16.75 33.64 -5.75
N PRO A 394 -16.45 34.01 -4.49
CA PRO A 394 -15.48 33.28 -3.68
C PRO A 394 -15.81 31.80 -3.49
N ALA A 395 -17.09 31.45 -3.29
CA ALA A 395 -17.52 30.06 -3.16
C ALA A 395 -17.32 29.27 -4.45
N MET A 396 -17.71 29.85 -5.59
CA MET A 396 -17.49 29.24 -6.91
C MET A 396 -16.00 29.02 -7.18
N ARG A 397 -15.17 30.01 -6.85
CA ARG A 397 -13.71 29.87 -6.97
C ARG A 397 -13.16 28.74 -6.09
N ASN A 398 -13.65 28.60 -4.86
CA ASN A 398 -13.24 27.50 -3.97
C ASN A 398 -13.65 26.13 -4.55
N ILE A 399 -14.87 26.02 -5.12
CA ILE A 399 -15.32 24.80 -5.81
C ILE A 399 -14.37 24.47 -6.97
N HIS A 400 -14.09 25.43 -7.84
CA HIS A 400 -13.25 25.23 -9.02
C HIS A 400 -11.81 24.86 -8.64
N LEU A 401 -11.22 25.51 -7.64
CA LEU A 401 -9.88 25.17 -7.14
C LEU A 401 -9.82 23.73 -6.65
N LYS A 402 -10.79 23.26 -5.87
CA LYS A 402 -10.86 21.87 -5.43
C LYS A 402 -10.94 20.88 -6.59
N ILE A 403 -11.64 21.21 -7.63
CA ILE A 403 -11.75 20.37 -8.84
C ILE A 403 -10.43 20.38 -9.62
N GLU A 404 -9.78 21.53 -9.78
CA GLU A 404 -8.46 21.64 -10.39
C GLU A 404 -7.41 20.81 -9.63
N GLU A 405 -7.40 20.89 -8.31
CA GLU A 405 -6.50 20.12 -7.43
C GLU A 405 -6.69 18.61 -7.63
N VAL A 406 -7.93 18.14 -7.67
CA VAL A 406 -8.22 16.71 -7.83
C VAL A 406 -7.93 16.23 -9.26
N ILE A 407 -8.21 17.04 -10.28
CA ILE A 407 -7.81 16.74 -11.66
C ILE A 407 -6.27 16.61 -11.73
N ASP A 408 -5.53 17.54 -11.14
CA ASP A 408 -4.07 17.46 -11.12
C ASP A 408 -3.57 16.23 -10.32
N LEU A 409 -4.27 15.86 -9.25
CA LEU A 409 -3.95 14.68 -8.43
C LEU A 409 -4.05 13.38 -9.22
N VAL A 410 -5.06 13.21 -10.09
CA VAL A 410 -5.25 11.95 -10.84
C VAL A 410 -4.51 11.92 -12.18
N LYS A 411 -4.09 13.06 -12.73
CA LYS A 411 -3.33 13.14 -14.00
C LYS A 411 -2.04 12.34 -13.92
N THR A 412 -1.70 11.66 -15.02
CA THR A 412 -0.45 10.87 -15.15
C THR A 412 0.58 11.54 -16.04
N ASN A 413 0.22 12.63 -16.74
CA ASN A 413 1.10 13.37 -17.64
C ASN A 413 0.90 14.89 -17.49
N LYS A 414 1.75 15.68 -18.16
CA LYS A 414 1.67 17.15 -18.19
C LYS A 414 0.49 17.69 -18.96
N GLU A 415 0.07 16.97 -20.00
CA GLU A 415 -0.92 17.45 -20.95
C GLU A 415 -2.28 17.62 -20.29
N ASP A 416 -2.98 18.66 -20.67
CA ASP A 416 -4.35 18.83 -20.20
C ASP A 416 -5.24 17.71 -20.77
N ALA A 417 -6.04 17.12 -19.89
CA ALA A 417 -6.84 15.95 -20.21
C ALA A 417 -8.26 16.35 -20.64
N VAL A 418 -8.89 15.49 -21.41
CA VAL A 418 -10.35 15.57 -21.59
C VAL A 418 -11.01 15.19 -20.27
N VAL A 419 -11.87 16.05 -19.75
CA VAL A 419 -12.60 15.84 -18.50
C VAL A 419 -14.06 15.60 -18.79
N ILE A 420 -14.59 14.46 -18.34
CA ILE A 420 -15.98 14.06 -18.50
C ILE A 420 -16.70 14.29 -17.17
N LEU A 421 -17.69 15.17 -17.18
CA LEU A 421 -18.48 15.52 -16.00
C LEU A 421 -19.75 14.68 -15.96
N VAL A 422 -19.93 13.93 -14.88
CA VAL A 422 -21.13 13.14 -14.62
C VAL A 422 -21.62 13.35 -13.18
N GLY A 423 -22.74 12.73 -12.84
CA GLY A 423 -23.39 12.89 -11.54
C GLY A 423 -24.26 14.15 -11.43
N GLY A 424 -25.29 14.11 -10.58
CA GLY A 424 -26.26 15.20 -10.43
C GLY A 424 -25.65 16.52 -9.94
N GLY A 425 -24.54 16.48 -9.22
CA GLY A 425 -23.80 17.65 -8.75
C GLY A 425 -22.89 18.30 -9.80
N SER A 426 -22.78 17.75 -11.00
CA SER A 426 -21.97 18.36 -12.09
C SER A 426 -22.48 19.74 -12.56
N ILE A 427 -23.60 20.19 -11.99
CA ILE A 427 -24.07 21.57 -12.10
C ILE A 427 -23.14 22.58 -11.39
N LEU A 428 -22.26 22.12 -10.50
CA LEU A 428 -21.30 22.95 -9.78
C LEU A 428 -20.14 23.45 -10.66
N VAL A 429 -19.93 22.88 -11.84
CA VAL A 429 -18.83 23.23 -12.74
C VAL A 429 -19.33 24.04 -13.92
N ASP A 430 -18.79 25.24 -14.08
CA ASP A 430 -19.02 26.03 -15.27
C ASP A 430 -18.10 25.54 -16.41
N ILE A 431 -18.68 24.77 -17.35
CA ILE A 431 -17.95 24.22 -18.50
C ILE A 431 -17.43 25.27 -19.49
N LYS A 432 -17.85 26.53 -19.32
CA LYS A 432 -17.38 27.66 -20.15
C LYS A 432 -16.10 28.27 -19.61
N GLN A 433 -15.75 28.00 -18.34
CA GLN A 433 -14.52 28.45 -17.75
C GLN A 433 -13.40 27.43 -18.03
N SER A 434 -12.22 27.94 -18.36
CA SER A 434 -11.02 27.13 -18.42
C SER A 434 -10.56 26.83 -16.99
N LEU A 435 -10.49 25.54 -16.62
CA LEU A 435 -9.90 25.07 -15.39
C LEU A 435 -8.53 24.43 -15.68
N LYS A 436 -7.60 24.65 -14.76
CA LYS A 436 -6.22 24.14 -14.91
C LYS A 436 -6.24 22.61 -14.95
N GLY A 437 -5.50 22.03 -15.90
CA GLY A 437 -5.40 20.58 -16.06
C GLY A 437 -6.49 19.96 -16.96
N ALA A 438 -7.50 20.74 -17.36
CA ALA A 438 -8.55 20.31 -18.26
C ALA A 438 -8.41 20.97 -19.64
N MET A 439 -8.16 20.15 -20.68
CA MET A 439 -8.17 20.60 -22.09
C MET A 439 -9.57 21.06 -22.48
N ARG A 440 -10.58 20.31 -22.11
CA ARG A 440 -12.00 20.62 -22.28
C ARG A 440 -12.87 19.78 -21.37
N PHE A 441 -14.05 20.30 -21.06
CA PHE A 441 -15.09 19.56 -20.37
C PHE A 441 -16.10 18.98 -21.35
N ILE A 442 -16.52 17.73 -21.08
CA ILE A 442 -17.64 17.07 -21.77
C ILE A 442 -18.68 16.76 -20.71
N LYS A 443 -19.87 17.30 -20.83
CA LYS A 443 -21.03 16.94 -20.03
C LYS A 443 -22.03 16.23 -20.94
N PRO A 444 -22.04 14.89 -20.94
CA PRO A 444 -22.87 14.15 -21.87
C PRO A 444 -24.35 14.18 -21.46
N PRO A 445 -25.30 13.90 -22.38
CA PRO A 445 -26.72 13.70 -22.02
C PRO A 445 -26.83 12.53 -21.04
N HIS A 446 -27.82 12.55 -20.16
CA HIS A 446 -28.02 11.55 -19.08
C HIS A 446 -26.86 11.44 -18.06
N PHE A 447 -26.04 12.51 -17.95
CA PHE A 447 -24.92 12.57 -17.03
C PHE A 447 -25.33 12.29 -15.57
N GLU A 448 -26.55 12.61 -15.19
CA GLU A 448 -27.13 12.49 -13.85
C GLU A 448 -27.39 11.03 -13.40
N VAL A 449 -27.41 10.08 -14.37
CA VAL A 449 -27.61 8.63 -14.15
C VAL A 449 -26.48 7.79 -14.75
N ALA A 450 -25.31 8.38 -14.94
CA ALA A 450 -24.16 7.71 -15.56
C ALA A 450 -23.78 6.41 -14.82
N ASN A 451 -23.91 6.37 -13.50
CA ASN A 451 -23.69 5.19 -12.68
C ASN A 451 -24.59 4.00 -13.09
N ALA A 452 -25.89 4.22 -13.24
CA ALA A 452 -26.81 3.16 -13.69
C ALA A 452 -26.56 2.78 -15.16
N VAL A 453 -26.18 3.75 -16.02
CA VAL A 453 -25.78 3.48 -17.41
C VAL A 453 -24.55 2.56 -17.43
N GLY A 454 -23.52 2.88 -16.63
CA GLY A 454 -22.31 2.06 -16.55
C GLY A 454 -22.56 0.65 -16.02
N ALA A 455 -23.47 0.51 -15.07
CA ALA A 455 -23.90 -0.80 -14.59
C ALA A 455 -24.52 -1.65 -15.72
N ALA A 456 -25.37 -1.03 -16.59
CA ALA A 456 -26.01 -1.72 -17.71
C ALA A 456 -25.02 -2.24 -18.76
N LEU A 457 -23.83 -1.64 -18.86
CA LEU A 457 -22.82 -1.94 -19.89
C LEU A 457 -21.83 -3.04 -19.48
N GLY A 458 -22.07 -3.71 -18.38
CA GLY A 458 -21.12 -4.66 -17.83
C GLY A 458 -20.67 -5.72 -18.82
N MET A 459 -19.39 -6.02 -18.80
CA MET A 459 -18.71 -7.08 -19.53
C MET A 459 -18.21 -8.10 -18.53
N ILE A 460 -17.90 -9.30 -18.98
CA ILE A 460 -17.29 -10.33 -18.14
C ILE A 460 -15.77 -10.25 -18.25
N ALA A 461 -15.09 -10.40 -17.11
CA ALA A 461 -13.64 -10.55 -17.07
C ALA A 461 -13.21 -11.94 -16.64
N GLY A 462 -12.20 -12.46 -17.32
CA GLY A 462 -11.43 -13.62 -16.90
C GLY A 462 -10.01 -13.19 -16.50
N TYR A 463 -9.48 -13.83 -15.45
CA TYR A 463 -8.15 -13.54 -14.91
C TYR A 463 -7.29 -14.79 -14.88
N SER A 464 -6.01 -14.61 -15.18
CA SER A 464 -4.95 -15.56 -14.86
C SER A 464 -3.80 -14.79 -14.22
N ASP A 465 -3.38 -15.24 -13.04
CA ASP A 465 -2.21 -14.71 -12.35
C ASP A 465 -1.42 -15.95 -11.90
N SER A 466 -0.24 -16.16 -12.49
CA SER A 466 0.60 -17.32 -12.22
C SER A 466 2.06 -16.92 -12.05
N VAL A 467 2.77 -17.73 -11.29
CA VAL A 467 4.22 -17.65 -11.15
C VAL A 467 4.80 -18.91 -11.79
N GLU A 468 5.61 -18.74 -12.84
CA GLU A 468 6.09 -19.82 -13.70
C GLU A 468 7.62 -19.80 -13.78
N SER A 469 8.22 -20.99 -13.85
CA SER A 469 9.67 -21.13 -14.01
C SER A 469 10.09 -20.93 -15.45
N LEU A 470 10.81 -19.85 -15.72
CA LEU A 470 11.37 -19.56 -17.05
C LEU A 470 12.43 -20.62 -17.45
N SER A 471 13.26 -21.05 -16.50
CA SER A 471 14.29 -22.09 -16.76
C SER A 471 13.67 -23.44 -17.13
N GLU A 472 12.55 -23.85 -16.53
CA GLU A 472 11.83 -25.05 -16.93
C GLU A 472 11.17 -24.91 -18.30
N ALA A 473 10.58 -23.75 -18.58
CA ALA A 473 10.01 -23.46 -19.89
C ALA A 473 11.11 -23.44 -20.98
N MET A 474 12.27 -22.85 -20.70
CA MET A 474 13.42 -22.86 -21.60
C MET A 474 13.91 -24.29 -21.88
N LYS A 475 13.96 -25.18 -20.90
CA LYS A 475 14.32 -26.60 -21.11
C LYS A 475 13.38 -27.26 -22.12
N LYS A 476 12.06 -27.01 -21.99
CA LYS A 476 11.06 -27.55 -22.94
C LYS A 476 11.26 -27.01 -24.36
N VAL A 477 11.50 -25.71 -24.49
CA VAL A 477 11.75 -25.05 -25.79
C VAL A 477 13.06 -25.53 -26.41
N LYS A 478 14.11 -25.72 -25.63
CA LYS A 478 15.44 -26.18 -26.10
C LYS A 478 15.39 -27.58 -26.70
N VAL A 479 14.50 -28.45 -26.23
CA VAL A 479 14.27 -29.78 -26.81
C VAL A 479 13.72 -29.68 -28.24
N GLU A 480 12.90 -28.67 -28.53
CA GLU A 480 12.29 -28.45 -29.84
C GLU A 480 13.20 -27.66 -30.81
N PHE A 481 14.02 -26.75 -30.27
CA PHE A 481 14.85 -25.82 -31.03
C PHE A 481 16.33 -25.89 -30.59
N GLN A 482 17.00 -27.03 -30.92
CA GLN A 482 18.34 -27.33 -30.44
C GLN A 482 19.45 -26.36 -30.96
N ASP A 483 19.21 -25.70 -32.09
CA ASP A 483 20.23 -24.84 -32.77
C ASP A 483 20.00 -23.32 -32.53
N LYS A 484 19.01 -22.94 -31.74
CA LYS A 484 18.75 -21.50 -31.50
C LYS A 484 19.63 -20.92 -30.39
N PRO A 485 20.00 -19.61 -30.49
CA PRO A 485 20.68 -18.90 -29.42
C PRO A 485 19.83 -18.87 -28.13
N GLU A 486 20.49 -18.78 -26.98
CA GLU A 486 19.83 -18.87 -25.66
C GLU A 486 18.82 -17.74 -25.42
N ASN A 487 19.09 -16.54 -25.92
CA ASN A 487 18.17 -15.40 -25.88
C ASN A 487 16.86 -15.68 -26.66
N GLU A 488 16.96 -16.30 -27.88
CA GLU A 488 15.77 -16.66 -28.65
C GLU A 488 14.96 -17.78 -27.96
N ILE A 489 15.63 -18.71 -27.28
CA ILE A 489 14.99 -19.75 -26.48
C ILE A 489 14.26 -19.12 -25.29
N ARG A 490 14.90 -18.14 -24.63
CA ARG A 490 14.27 -17.37 -23.52
C ARG A 490 13.02 -16.64 -23.99
N ASP A 491 13.12 -15.89 -25.07
CA ASP A 491 11.99 -15.13 -25.62
C ASP A 491 10.82 -16.03 -26.04
N GLU A 492 11.12 -17.19 -26.63
CA GLU A 492 10.10 -18.17 -27.01
C GLU A 492 9.47 -18.83 -25.78
N ALA A 493 10.25 -19.16 -24.76
CA ALA A 493 9.76 -19.70 -23.51
C ALA A 493 8.82 -18.72 -22.83
N GLN A 494 9.22 -17.47 -22.73
CA GLN A 494 8.38 -16.42 -22.15
C GLN A 494 7.06 -16.22 -22.95
N ARG A 495 7.13 -16.18 -24.27
CA ARG A 495 5.95 -16.08 -25.15
C ARG A 495 4.96 -17.24 -24.93
N ARG A 496 5.46 -18.48 -24.75
CA ARG A 496 4.62 -19.64 -24.49
C ARG A 496 3.94 -19.55 -23.13
N LEU A 497 4.68 -19.17 -22.08
CA LEU A 497 4.12 -18.98 -20.75
C LEU A 497 3.03 -17.91 -20.74
N VAL A 498 3.27 -16.79 -21.42
CA VAL A 498 2.25 -15.73 -21.57
C VAL A 498 1.01 -16.24 -22.30
N LYS A 499 1.20 -16.99 -23.38
CA LYS A 499 0.09 -17.58 -24.14
C LYS A 499 -0.75 -18.54 -23.28
N GLU A 500 -0.09 -19.41 -22.52
CA GLU A 500 -0.80 -20.31 -21.58
C GLU A 500 -1.64 -19.53 -20.56
N CYS A 501 -1.10 -18.43 -20.04
CA CYS A 501 -1.85 -17.55 -19.13
C CYS A 501 -3.04 -16.85 -19.82
N ILE A 502 -2.87 -16.42 -21.07
CA ILE A 502 -3.98 -15.87 -21.86
C ILE A 502 -5.08 -16.92 -22.07
N ASP A 503 -4.70 -18.14 -22.46
CA ASP A 503 -5.65 -19.24 -22.69
C ASP A 503 -6.41 -19.58 -21.39
N LYS A 504 -5.73 -19.63 -20.25
CA LYS A 504 -6.36 -19.81 -18.93
C LYS A 504 -7.34 -18.67 -18.59
N ALA A 505 -6.97 -17.41 -18.87
CA ALA A 505 -7.83 -16.25 -18.63
C ALA A 505 -9.07 -16.26 -19.54
N ILE A 506 -8.93 -16.65 -20.80
CA ILE A 506 -10.04 -16.83 -21.75
C ILE A 506 -10.99 -17.93 -21.23
N GLU A 507 -10.45 -19.08 -20.83
CA GLU A 507 -11.27 -20.17 -20.28
C GLU A 507 -12.02 -19.73 -19.03
N ASN A 508 -11.36 -18.99 -18.12
CA ASN A 508 -12.00 -18.43 -16.93
C ASN A 508 -13.14 -17.45 -17.31
N ALA A 509 -12.93 -16.58 -18.33
CA ALA A 509 -13.99 -15.69 -18.81
C ALA A 509 -15.18 -16.49 -19.37
N ARG A 510 -14.92 -17.56 -20.14
CA ARG A 510 -15.96 -18.42 -20.72
C ARG A 510 -16.78 -19.16 -19.67
N GLN A 511 -16.10 -19.67 -18.64
CA GLN A 511 -16.77 -20.32 -17.49
C GLN A 511 -17.71 -19.34 -16.78
N LYS A 512 -17.35 -18.05 -16.73
CA LYS A 512 -18.19 -16.98 -16.17
C LYS A 512 -19.31 -16.49 -17.12
N GLY A 513 -19.44 -17.07 -18.31
CA GLY A 513 -20.51 -16.77 -19.27
C GLY A 513 -20.13 -15.79 -20.39
N CYS A 514 -18.83 -15.59 -20.66
CA CYS A 514 -18.36 -14.81 -21.80
C CYS A 514 -18.75 -15.48 -23.13
N HIS A 515 -19.14 -14.67 -24.13
CA HIS A 515 -19.46 -15.16 -25.47
C HIS A 515 -18.16 -15.56 -26.19
N PRO A 516 -18.02 -16.82 -26.65
CA PRO A 516 -16.84 -17.24 -27.39
C PRO A 516 -16.59 -16.39 -28.63
N GLY A 517 -15.34 -15.91 -28.78
CA GLY A 517 -14.90 -15.05 -29.88
C GLY A 517 -15.09 -13.56 -29.63
N SER A 518 -15.63 -13.15 -28.48
CA SER A 518 -15.69 -11.75 -28.07
C SER A 518 -14.56 -11.35 -27.13
N GLU A 519 -13.73 -12.32 -26.74
CA GLU A 519 -12.66 -12.12 -25.77
C GLU A 519 -11.49 -11.33 -26.38
N TYR A 520 -10.97 -10.38 -25.64
CA TYR A 520 -9.73 -9.70 -25.95
C TYR A 520 -8.86 -9.48 -24.70
N VAL A 521 -7.56 -9.46 -24.87
CA VAL A 521 -6.62 -9.17 -23.80
C VAL A 521 -6.69 -7.67 -23.51
N HIS A 522 -7.21 -7.33 -22.34
CA HIS A 522 -7.30 -5.94 -21.89
C HIS A 522 -6.02 -5.47 -21.24
N GLU A 523 -5.46 -6.31 -20.35
CA GLU A 523 -4.24 -6.03 -19.59
C GLU A 523 -3.35 -7.28 -19.55
N GLN A 524 -2.05 -7.07 -19.72
CA GLN A 524 -1.04 -8.11 -19.63
C GLN A 524 0.19 -7.53 -18.93
N SER A 525 0.68 -8.22 -17.92
CA SER A 525 1.91 -7.86 -17.21
C SER A 525 2.79 -9.10 -17.07
N VAL A 526 4.07 -8.93 -17.36
CA VAL A 526 5.11 -9.95 -17.12
C VAL A 526 6.19 -9.28 -16.29
N MET A 527 6.47 -9.82 -15.13
CA MET A 527 7.47 -9.28 -14.20
C MET A 527 8.32 -10.41 -13.65
N ASP A 528 9.62 -10.16 -13.53
CA ASP A 528 10.48 -11.05 -12.77
C ASP A 528 10.02 -11.09 -11.32
N VAL A 529 10.00 -12.27 -10.72
CA VAL A 529 9.72 -12.39 -9.29
C VAL A 529 10.98 -11.96 -8.54
N THR A 530 10.87 -10.85 -7.83
CA THR A 530 11.97 -10.26 -7.11
C THR A 530 12.61 -11.29 -6.17
N TYR A 531 13.93 -11.43 -6.23
CA TYR A 531 14.76 -12.35 -5.43
C TYR A 531 14.63 -13.84 -5.75
N VAL A 532 13.83 -14.24 -6.73
CA VAL A 532 13.73 -15.63 -7.16
C VAL A 532 14.24 -15.74 -8.60
N PRO A 533 15.47 -16.21 -8.82
CA PRO A 533 16.03 -16.33 -10.17
C PRO A 533 15.12 -17.15 -11.07
N ASP A 534 14.98 -16.74 -12.32
CA ASP A 534 14.27 -17.45 -13.38
C ASP A 534 12.77 -17.72 -13.14
N MET A 535 12.15 -16.99 -12.22
CA MET A 535 10.70 -17.02 -12.01
C MET A 535 10.04 -15.79 -12.59
N LEU A 536 9.01 -15.98 -13.39
CA LEU A 536 8.18 -14.92 -13.95
C LEU A 536 6.80 -14.92 -13.32
N ARG A 537 6.34 -13.76 -12.88
CA ARG A 537 4.92 -13.54 -12.57
C ARG A 537 4.22 -13.00 -13.81
N ILE A 538 3.22 -13.70 -14.26
CA ILE A 538 2.43 -13.36 -15.44
C ILE A 538 0.99 -13.11 -15.00
N SER A 539 0.52 -11.89 -15.19
CA SER A 539 -0.87 -11.49 -14.92
C SER A 539 -1.56 -11.11 -16.22
N VAL A 540 -2.70 -11.71 -16.48
CA VAL A 540 -3.51 -11.45 -17.67
C VAL A 540 -4.95 -11.17 -17.27
N LYS A 541 -5.54 -10.11 -17.82
CA LYS A 541 -6.96 -9.79 -17.75
C LYS A 541 -7.54 -9.84 -19.17
N VAL A 542 -8.49 -10.74 -19.37
CA VAL A 542 -9.27 -10.86 -20.61
C VAL A 542 -10.67 -10.35 -20.31
N ILE A 543 -11.23 -9.60 -21.25
CA ILE A 543 -12.60 -9.07 -21.16
C ILE A 543 -13.36 -9.52 -22.39
N GLY A 544 -14.66 -9.80 -22.22
CA GLY A 544 -15.53 -10.16 -23.32
C GLY A 544 -17.00 -9.90 -23.01
N LEU A 545 -17.83 -10.01 -24.03
CA LEU A 545 -19.28 -9.79 -23.94
C LEU A 545 -19.97 -10.99 -23.27
N LEU A 546 -21.01 -10.74 -22.50
CA LEU A 546 -21.93 -11.80 -22.06
C LEU A 546 -22.60 -12.49 -23.25
N LYS A 547 -22.90 -13.78 -23.14
CA LYS A 547 -23.50 -14.63 -24.19
C LYS A 547 -24.78 -14.06 -24.82
N ASP A 548 -25.49 -13.21 -24.11
CA ASP A 548 -26.76 -12.61 -24.56
C ASP A 548 -26.57 -11.32 -25.45
N GLN A 549 -25.32 -10.95 -25.77
CA GLN A 549 -25.00 -9.76 -26.58
C GLN A 549 -24.49 -10.12 -27.98
N GLN A 550 -25.37 -10.53 -28.88
CA GLN A 550 -24.97 -10.93 -30.24
C GLN A 550 -24.71 -9.78 -31.24
N ASN A 551 -24.91 -8.50 -30.90
CA ASN A 551 -24.95 -7.39 -31.86
C ASN A 551 -24.02 -6.19 -31.61
N LEU A 552 -22.85 -6.36 -30.96
CA LEU A 552 -21.86 -5.28 -30.86
C LEU A 552 -20.51 -5.74 -31.39
N LYS A 553 -20.11 -5.21 -32.55
CA LYS A 553 -18.75 -5.34 -33.10
C LYS A 553 -17.84 -4.32 -32.44
N VAL A 554 -16.66 -4.79 -32.04
CA VAL A 554 -15.52 -3.97 -31.59
C VAL A 554 -14.62 -3.82 -32.81
N ASP A 555 -14.49 -2.61 -33.32
CA ASP A 555 -13.43 -2.25 -34.25
C ASP A 555 -12.92 -0.84 -33.95
N ASP A 556 -11.62 -0.72 -33.95
CA ASP A 556 -10.74 0.44 -34.10
C ASP A 556 -10.56 1.41 -32.92
N LEU A 557 -9.32 1.42 -32.40
CA LEU A 557 -8.53 2.64 -32.19
C LEU A 557 -7.12 2.33 -31.65
N ALA A 558 -6.14 2.96 -32.27
CA ALA A 558 -4.78 3.16 -31.73
C ALA A 558 -4.20 4.49 -32.23
N THR A 559 -3.49 5.21 -31.39
CA THR A 559 -2.23 5.93 -31.66
C THR A 559 -1.94 7.13 -30.74
N GLU A 560 -0.88 7.13 -30.13
CA GLU A 560 0.43 7.84 -29.96
C GLU A 560 0.54 9.29 -29.46
N SER A 561 1.65 9.49 -28.74
CA SER A 561 2.14 10.51 -27.81
C SER A 561 3.13 11.55 -28.36
N LYS A 562 3.51 12.55 -27.55
CA LYS A 562 4.91 13.03 -27.30
C LYS A 562 5.01 14.28 -26.39
N ALA A 563 6.20 14.44 -25.79
CA ALA A 563 6.57 15.24 -24.62
C ALA A 563 7.30 16.57 -24.90
N VAL A 564 7.67 17.37 -23.88
CA VAL A 564 8.88 18.19 -23.73
C VAL A 564 8.85 19.22 -22.57
N GLN A 565 9.87 19.47 -21.87
CA GLN A 565 10.66 20.00 -20.76
C GLN A 565 10.78 21.55 -20.57
N ASP A 566 11.34 22.20 -19.60
CA ASP A 566 12.45 22.23 -18.68
C ASP A 566 12.60 23.53 -17.82
N LYS A 567 13.36 23.61 -16.78
CA LYS A 567 14.47 24.10 -15.93
C LYS A 567 14.22 25.30 -14.98
N SER A 568 14.97 25.59 -13.99
CA SER A 568 15.89 25.33 -12.90
C SER A 568 16.03 26.54 -11.92
N VAL A 569 16.56 26.51 -10.77
CA VAL A 569 17.80 26.57 -9.98
C VAL A 569 17.63 27.14 -8.56
N SER A 570 18.38 26.75 -7.62
CA SER A 570 18.73 26.62 -6.22
C SER A 570 19.12 27.90 -5.40
N PRO A 571 19.74 27.90 -4.19
CA PRO A 571 19.98 26.93 -3.12
C PRO A 571 20.11 27.42 -1.64
N SER A 572 20.49 26.56 -0.74
CA SER A 572 21.55 26.47 0.31
C SER A 572 21.21 26.61 1.80
N ALA A 573 21.95 25.87 2.62
CA ALA A 573 21.67 25.30 3.92
C ALA A 573 22.53 25.78 5.11
N SER A 574 22.20 25.41 6.33
CA SER A 574 23.11 25.17 7.47
C SER A 574 22.41 24.47 8.66
N THR A 575 23.21 23.76 9.47
CA THR A 575 22.83 22.71 10.43
C THR A 575 22.86 23.13 11.88
N ASP A 576 22.04 22.46 12.74
CA ASP A 576 22.39 21.93 14.09
C ASP A 576 21.23 21.12 14.68
N SER A 577 21.51 19.93 15.22
CA SER A 577 20.54 18.95 15.77
C SER A 577 20.66 18.81 17.28
N VAL A 578 19.54 18.55 17.98
CA VAL A 578 19.49 18.49 19.45
C VAL A 578 18.53 17.38 19.93
N TRP A 579 18.90 16.75 21.06
CA TRP A 579 18.11 15.75 21.79
C TRP A 579 16.64 16.15 21.99
N PRO A 580 15.63 15.22 21.94
CA PRO A 580 14.21 15.54 21.95
C PRO A 580 13.77 16.50 23.05
N TYR A 581 14.42 16.45 24.19
CA TYR A 581 14.09 17.30 25.34
C TYR A 581 14.44 18.78 25.12
N GLN A 582 15.42 19.10 24.30
CA GLN A 582 15.81 20.50 24.00
C GLN A 582 15.02 21.13 22.86
N CYS A 583 14.33 20.31 22.04
CA CYS A 583 13.48 20.74 20.94
C CYS A 583 12.06 21.18 21.35
N MET A 584 11.77 21.29 22.64
CA MET A 584 10.44 21.70 23.13
C MET A 584 10.12 23.21 22.89
N LYS A 585 10.77 23.86 21.93
CA LYS A 585 10.35 25.19 21.46
C LYS A 585 8.99 25.20 20.75
N ASP A 586 8.49 24.02 20.35
CA ASP A 586 7.26 23.87 19.58
C ASP A 586 6.10 23.27 20.39
N ILE A 587 6.12 23.38 21.74
CA ILE A 587 5.03 22.86 22.61
C ILE A 587 3.66 23.41 22.18
N THR A 588 3.61 24.66 21.75
CA THR A 588 2.37 25.30 21.29
C THR A 588 1.82 24.59 20.06
N LEU A 589 2.66 24.30 19.05
CA LEU A 589 2.27 23.59 17.84
C LEU A 589 1.89 22.13 18.12
N ASP A 590 2.56 21.47 19.07
CA ASP A 590 2.19 20.12 19.47
C ASP A 590 0.84 20.08 20.20
N ASN A 591 0.56 21.07 21.03
CA ASN A 591 -0.73 21.21 21.70
C ASN A 591 -1.86 21.49 20.70
N GLU A 592 -1.63 22.36 19.71
CA GLU A 592 -2.59 22.62 18.61
C GLU A 592 -2.84 21.34 17.78
N ALA A 593 -1.81 20.54 17.53
CA ALA A 593 -1.92 19.25 16.83
C ALA A 593 -2.39 18.12 17.74
N ASN A 594 -2.62 18.35 19.02
CA ASN A 594 -3.00 17.35 20.01
C ASN A 594 -2.07 16.12 20.02
N LEU A 595 -0.75 16.36 20.04
CA LEU A 595 0.28 15.32 20.11
C LEU A 595 0.85 15.24 21.53
N PRO A 596 0.82 14.06 22.20
CA PRO A 596 1.34 13.92 23.55
C PRO A 596 2.87 14.16 23.56
N PRO A 597 3.40 14.79 24.63
CA PRO A 597 4.85 14.99 24.77
C PRO A 597 5.57 13.64 25.02
N PRO A 598 6.87 13.52 24.64
CA PRO A 598 7.65 12.34 24.95
C PRO A 598 7.89 12.19 26.46
N ARG A 599 7.87 10.96 26.96
CA ARG A 599 8.09 10.63 28.38
C ARG A 599 9.56 10.41 28.67
N VAL A 600 10.31 11.49 28.85
CA VAL A 600 11.76 11.42 29.11
C VAL A 600 12.04 11.69 30.60
N ASN A 601 12.73 10.77 31.26
CA ASN A 601 13.26 10.98 32.61
C ASN A 601 14.49 11.89 32.51
N LYS A 602 14.45 13.02 33.15
CA LYS A 602 15.51 14.04 33.08
C LYS A 602 16.80 13.63 33.79
N ASP A 603 16.67 12.77 34.82
CA ASP A 603 17.80 12.40 35.66
C ASP A 603 18.57 11.20 35.09
N THR A 604 17.84 10.20 34.56
CA THR A 604 18.43 9.00 33.97
C THR A 604 18.68 9.11 32.48
N GLY A 605 18.01 10.02 31.76
CA GLY A 605 18.06 10.10 30.31
C GLY A 605 17.29 8.97 29.61
N GLU A 606 16.43 8.26 30.33
CA GLU A 606 15.57 7.23 29.78
C GLU A 606 14.34 7.85 29.12
N TRP A 607 14.05 7.47 27.90
CA TRP A 607 12.87 7.83 27.15
C TRP A 607 11.95 6.60 27.01
N LEU A 608 10.84 6.58 27.76
CA LEU A 608 9.83 5.53 27.66
C LEU A 608 8.86 5.87 26.53
N LEU A 609 8.86 5.06 25.48
CA LEU A 609 8.06 5.31 24.29
C LEU A 609 6.57 5.07 24.54
N ASN A 610 5.75 5.94 23.98
CA ASN A 610 4.31 5.73 23.79
C ASN A 610 3.98 5.41 22.33
N GLU A 611 2.71 5.12 22.02
CA GLU A 611 2.27 4.77 20.66
C GLU A 611 2.62 5.85 19.64
N VAL A 612 2.46 7.13 19.96
CA VAL A 612 2.78 8.24 19.06
C VAL A 612 4.29 8.36 18.84
N ASP A 613 5.11 8.08 19.85
CA ASP A 613 6.56 8.08 19.71
C ASP A 613 7.01 6.98 18.73
N VAL A 614 6.41 5.79 18.83
CA VAL A 614 6.69 4.66 17.92
C VAL A 614 6.29 5.03 16.47
N GLU A 615 5.12 5.63 16.26
CA GLU A 615 4.70 6.08 14.94
C GLU A 615 5.65 7.16 14.38
N CYS A 616 6.05 8.13 15.21
CA CYS A 616 7.01 9.16 14.80
C CYS A 616 8.36 8.56 14.40
N ILE A 617 8.91 7.65 15.21
CA ILE A 617 10.19 6.97 14.91
C ILE A 617 10.05 6.19 13.59
N SER A 618 8.97 5.46 13.39
CA SER A 618 8.70 4.67 12.19
C SER A 618 8.67 5.54 10.92
N ILE A 619 7.92 6.64 10.93
CA ILE A 619 7.85 7.58 9.80
C ILE A 619 9.24 8.17 9.51
N GLY A 620 9.90 8.68 10.54
CA GLY A 620 11.20 9.33 10.37
C GLY A 620 12.30 8.36 9.95
N ALA A 621 12.32 7.14 10.48
CA ALA A 621 13.25 6.10 10.06
C ALA A 621 13.03 5.68 8.60
N GLY A 622 11.77 5.61 8.14
CA GLY A 622 11.48 5.40 6.72
C GLY A 622 12.01 6.52 5.82
N ILE A 623 11.96 7.78 6.28
CA ILE A 623 12.55 8.93 5.58
C ILE A 623 14.08 8.81 5.56
N LEU A 624 14.72 8.53 6.71
CA LEU A 624 16.17 8.38 6.82
C LEU A 624 16.69 7.14 6.08
N GLY A 625 15.87 6.10 5.93
CA GLY A 625 16.20 4.86 5.23
C GLY A 625 16.38 5.01 3.73
N CYS A 626 16.03 6.16 3.12
CA CYS A 626 16.24 6.43 1.69
C CYS A 626 15.64 5.36 0.78
N GLY A 627 14.54 4.75 1.17
CA GLY A 627 13.86 3.68 0.44
C GLY A 627 14.24 2.26 0.84
N GLY A 628 15.27 2.07 1.69
CA GLY A 628 15.72 0.77 2.19
C GLY A 628 15.40 0.54 3.68
N GLY A 629 16.00 -0.51 4.25
CA GLY A 629 15.81 -0.92 5.65
C GLY A 629 14.50 -1.65 5.93
N GLY A 630 13.75 -2.04 4.91
CA GLY A 630 12.45 -2.72 5.00
C GLY A 630 11.26 -1.80 5.30
N SER A 631 10.04 -2.36 5.28
CA SER A 631 8.83 -1.58 5.48
C SER A 631 8.71 -1.03 6.91
N PRO A 632 8.72 0.30 7.11
CA PRO A 632 8.59 0.90 8.44
C PRO A 632 7.24 0.59 9.07
N SER A 633 6.20 0.33 8.27
CA SER A 633 4.86 0.04 8.78
C SER A 633 4.77 -1.32 9.47
N ILE A 634 5.50 -2.33 9.01
CA ILE A 634 5.54 -3.67 9.63
C ILE A 634 6.16 -3.57 11.03
N GLY A 635 7.32 -2.93 11.14
CA GLY A 635 7.98 -2.68 12.43
C GLY A 635 7.09 -1.87 13.38
N CYS A 636 6.44 -0.82 12.87
CA CYS A 636 5.52 0.00 13.66
C CYS A 636 4.39 -0.84 14.27
N VAL A 637 3.72 -1.68 13.47
CA VAL A 637 2.64 -2.55 13.96
C VAL A 637 3.14 -3.50 15.03
N ALA A 638 4.34 -4.10 14.85
CA ALA A 638 4.94 -4.98 15.84
C ALA A 638 5.23 -4.26 17.17
N ALA A 639 5.78 -3.06 17.12
CA ALA A 639 6.07 -2.27 18.32
C ALA A 639 4.80 -1.79 19.02
N LEU A 640 3.78 -1.37 18.28
CA LEU A 640 2.46 -1.02 18.84
C LEU A 640 1.79 -2.22 19.51
N ASN A 641 1.92 -3.41 18.94
CA ASN A 641 1.41 -4.64 19.57
C ASN A 641 2.19 -4.96 20.87
N ALA A 642 3.51 -4.81 20.87
CA ALA A 642 4.32 -4.98 22.08
C ALA A 642 3.89 -4.02 23.20
N LEU A 643 3.60 -2.75 22.88
CA LEU A 643 3.06 -1.79 23.84
C LEU A 643 1.67 -2.20 24.37
N LYS A 644 0.79 -2.70 23.50
CA LYS A 644 -0.54 -3.22 23.90
C LYS A 644 -0.46 -4.46 24.79
N GLU A 645 0.59 -5.28 24.63
CA GLU A 645 0.92 -6.40 25.51
C GLU A 645 1.50 -5.96 26.86
N GLY A 646 1.70 -4.67 27.07
CA GLY A 646 2.27 -4.10 28.29
C GLY A 646 3.80 -4.15 28.36
N LYS A 647 4.50 -4.40 27.26
CA LYS A 647 5.95 -4.32 27.20
C LYS A 647 6.42 -2.86 27.24
N GLU A 648 7.50 -2.61 27.97
CA GLU A 648 8.13 -1.29 28.01
C GLU A 648 9.22 -1.20 26.93
N ILE A 649 9.12 -0.21 26.06
CA ILE A 649 10.14 0.10 25.05
C ILE A 649 10.87 1.36 25.50
N LYS A 650 12.20 1.26 25.67
CA LYS A 650 13.04 2.33 26.23
C LYS A 650 14.19 2.70 25.30
N ILE A 651 14.35 3.99 25.08
CA ILE A 651 15.56 4.56 24.46
C ILE A 651 16.32 5.33 25.53
N VAL A 652 17.65 5.21 25.52
CA VAL A 652 18.51 5.89 26.49
C VAL A 652 19.45 6.85 25.78
N ASN A 653 19.63 8.01 26.39
CA ASN A 653 20.61 8.97 25.91
C ASN A 653 22.04 8.43 26.15
N PRO A 654 22.86 8.22 25.11
CA PRO A 654 24.18 7.66 25.23
C PRO A 654 25.11 8.41 26.22
N PHE A 655 24.96 9.73 26.31
CA PHE A 655 25.74 10.57 27.23
C PHE A 655 25.37 10.42 28.72
N ARG A 656 24.33 9.68 29.03
CA ARG A 656 23.89 9.38 30.39
C ARG A 656 24.26 7.96 30.84
N CYS A 657 24.77 7.13 29.93
CA CYS A 657 25.32 5.83 30.27
C CYS A 657 26.64 6.00 31.04
N LYS A 658 26.72 5.44 32.26
CA LYS A 658 27.96 5.47 33.04
C LYS A 658 28.76 4.23 32.64
N GLY A 659 29.92 4.43 32.00
CA GLY A 659 30.90 3.34 31.84
C GLY A 659 31.33 2.81 33.20
N GLY A 660 31.10 1.53 33.46
CA GLY A 660 31.63 0.82 34.63
C GLY A 660 33.02 0.24 34.36
N GLU A 661 33.74 -0.15 35.39
CA GLU A 661 35.08 -0.80 35.29
C GLU A 661 35.06 -2.13 34.50
N ASN A 662 33.87 -2.71 34.19
CA ASN A 662 33.63 -3.87 33.33
C ASN A 662 32.89 -3.46 32.07
N CYS A 663 33.54 -2.69 31.20
CA CYS A 663 33.18 -2.31 29.83
C CYS A 663 31.84 -2.86 29.36
N ASP A 664 30.81 -2.03 29.50
CA ASP A 664 29.48 -2.30 28.91
C ASP A 664 29.60 -2.38 27.39
N LEU A 665 29.18 -3.48 26.83
CA LEU A 665 29.17 -3.71 25.40
C LEU A 665 27.78 -3.38 24.83
N ILE A 666 27.78 -2.68 23.69
CA ILE A 666 26.59 -2.30 22.96
C ILE A 666 26.54 -3.13 21.68
N ALA A 667 25.51 -3.94 21.52
CA ALA A 667 25.31 -4.75 20.32
C ALA A 667 24.42 -4.04 19.29
N ALA A 668 24.86 -4.03 18.06
CA ALA A 668 24.04 -3.59 16.94
C ALA A 668 23.27 -4.80 16.37
N VAL A 669 21.96 -4.66 16.23
CA VAL A 669 21.09 -5.72 15.72
C VAL A 669 20.21 -5.20 14.58
N ALA A 670 19.88 -6.10 13.65
CA ALA A 670 19.02 -5.80 12.50
C ALA A 670 18.43 -7.08 11.88
N PHE A 671 17.49 -6.93 10.96
CA PHE A 671 17.16 -7.93 9.95
C PHE A 671 17.94 -7.70 8.66
N MET A 672 18.37 -8.78 8.04
CA MET A 672 18.99 -8.79 6.73
C MET A 672 18.19 -9.68 5.79
N GLY A 673 18.04 -9.28 4.52
CA GLY A 673 17.38 -10.09 3.49
C GLY A 673 16.46 -9.28 2.60
N ALA A 674 15.54 -9.99 1.91
CA ALA A 674 14.64 -9.44 0.92
C ALA A 674 13.37 -8.83 1.54
N PRO A 675 13.12 -7.52 1.41
CA PRO A 675 11.93 -6.89 1.98
C PRO A 675 10.61 -7.47 1.45
N ALA A 676 10.55 -7.88 0.17
CA ALA A 676 9.36 -8.50 -0.41
C ALA A 676 9.04 -9.86 0.24
N VAL A 677 10.06 -10.65 0.57
CA VAL A 677 9.88 -11.92 1.30
C VAL A 677 9.40 -11.63 2.72
N LEU A 678 9.94 -10.61 3.37
CA LEU A 678 9.53 -10.22 4.72
C LEU A 678 8.05 -9.79 4.79
N CYS A 679 7.52 -9.12 3.76
CA CYS A 679 6.09 -8.76 3.71
C CYS A 679 5.16 -9.98 3.63
N GLU A 680 5.65 -11.12 3.12
CA GLU A 680 4.86 -12.34 2.97
C GLU A 680 5.10 -13.33 4.12
N LYS A 681 6.36 -13.64 4.44
CA LYS A 681 6.70 -14.60 5.49
C LYS A 681 6.54 -14.01 6.89
N LEU A 682 6.79 -12.73 7.05
CA LEU A 682 6.92 -12.02 8.32
C LEU A 682 7.94 -12.69 9.27
N PHE A 683 8.26 -12.04 10.35
CA PHE A 683 9.23 -12.57 11.32
C PHE A 683 8.52 -13.23 12.51
N ASN A 684 9.22 -14.16 13.15
CA ASN A 684 8.76 -14.79 14.38
C ASN A 684 8.89 -13.87 15.62
N GLY A 685 9.88 -12.96 15.59
CA GLY A 685 10.19 -12.05 16.70
C GLY A 685 11.20 -12.63 17.71
N THR A 686 11.81 -13.76 17.39
CA THR A 686 12.84 -14.39 18.22
C THR A 686 14.20 -14.49 17.54
N GLU A 687 14.28 -14.30 16.22
CA GLU A 687 15.48 -14.50 15.40
C GLU A 687 16.63 -13.65 15.91
N THR A 688 16.45 -12.35 15.98
CA THR A 688 17.47 -11.40 16.44
C THR A 688 17.79 -11.59 17.93
N THR A 689 16.79 -11.96 18.73
CA THR A 689 16.99 -12.32 20.15
C THR A 689 17.87 -13.55 20.29
N LEU A 690 17.73 -14.54 19.41
CA LEU A 690 18.59 -15.73 19.38
C LEU A 690 20.02 -15.34 19.01
N CYS A 691 20.21 -14.53 17.98
CA CYS A 691 21.52 -13.99 17.60
C CYS A 691 22.22 -13.29 18.77
N LEU A 692 21.48 -12.48 19.52
CA LEU A 692 21.99 -11.76 20.67
C LEU A 692 22.42 -12.71 21.81
N LYS A 693 21.62 -13.74 22.10
CA LYS A 693 21.95 -14.76 23.09
C LYS A 693 23.20 -15.55 22.69
N THR A 694 23.29 -15.93 21.42
CA THR A 694 24.45 -16.63 20.87
C THR A 694 25.70 -15.75 20.94
N MET A 695 25.61 -14.47 20.61
CA MET A 695 26.71 -13.52 20.79
C MET A 695 27.17 -13.43 22.26
N GLN A 696 26.24 -13.36 23.19
CA GLN A 696 26.56 -13.32 24.63
C GLN A 696 27.29 -14.59 25.07
N ARG A 697 26.96 -15.79 24.54
CA ARG A 697 27.66 -17.06 24.80
C ARG A 697 29.06 -17.05 24.18
N LEU A 698 29.26 -16.51 22.98
CA LEU A 698 30.56 -16.32 22.37
C LEU A 698 31.47 -15.43 23.21
N LEU A 699 30.94 -14.30 23.68
CA LEU A 699 31.68 -13.40 24.58
C LEU A 699 32.02 -14.08 25.91
N ALA A 700 31.10 -14.86 26.48
CA ALA A 700 31.33 -15.64 27.70
C ALA A 700 32.43 -16.72 27.49
N ALA A 701 32.53 -17.25 26.28
CA ALA A 701 33.61 -18.11 25.86
C ALA A 701 34.95 -17.37 25.65
N GLY A 702 34.97 -16.04 25.73
CA GLY A 702 36.16 -15.20 25.53
C GLY A 702 36.57 -15.04 24.07
N LEU A 703 35.59 -15.11 23.17
CA LEU A 703 35.75 -14.87 21.73
C LEU A 703 35.32 -13.42 21.46
N TYR A 704 36.28 -12.53 21.28
CA TYR A 704 36.05 -11.08 21.16
C TYR A 704 36.42 -10.50 19.78
N GLY A 705 36.64 -11.36 18.77
CA GLY A 705 37.07 -10.92 17.43
C GLY A 705 38.57 -10.69 17.31
N GLY A 706 39.37 -11.30 18.15
CA GLY A 706 40.84 -11.27 18.04
C GLY A 706 41.38 -12.30 17.04
N GLU A 707 42.53 -11.99 16.40
CA GLU A 707 43.19 -12.89 15.42
C GLU A 707 43.42 -14.34 15.94
N ASN A 708 43.58 -14.50 17.22
CA ASN A 708 43.81 -15.80 17.88
C ASN A 708 42.53 -16.50 18.36
N ASP A 709 41.35 -15.98 18.06
CA ASP A 709 40.09 -16.57 18.57
C ASP A 709 39.77 -17.91 17.93
N ILE A 710 40.17 -18.12 16.67
CA ILE A 710 40.04 -19.41 15.97
C ILE A 710 40.83 -20.51 16.69
N ASP A 711 42.04 -20.22 17.13
CA ASP A 711 42.88 -21.18 17.86
C ASP A 711 42.30 -21.53 19.24
N LYS A 712 41.52 -20.59 19.81
CA LYS A 712 40.87 -20.82 21.11
C LYS A 712 39.67 -21.76 21.03
N LEU A 713 39.03 -21.91 19.85
CA LEU A 713 37.87 -22.79 19.70
C LEU A 713 38.15 -24.22 20.14
N SER A 714 39.15 -24.85 19.53
CA SER A 714 39.52 -26.23 19.83
C SER A 714 39.94 -26.42 21.30
N SER A 715 40.66 -25.45 21.86
CA SER A 715 41.12 -25.52 23.27
C SER A 715 39.95 -25.42 24.28
N LYS A 716 38.82 -24.90 23.86
CA LYS A 716 37.58 -24.75 24.65
C LYS A 716 36.53 -25.80 24.35
N GLY A 717 36.83 -26.76 23.46
CA GLY A 717 35.92 -27.83 23.07
C GLY A 717 34.77 -27.32 22.19
N ILE A 718 34.94 -26.15 21.54
CA ILE A 718 33.94 -25.56 20.64
C ILE A 718 34.18 -26.13 19.23
N SER A 719 33.16 -26.77 18.70
CA SER A 719 33.22 -27.34 17.35
C SER A 719 33.01 -26.25 16.30
N ALA A 720 33.81 -26.30 15.24
CA ALA A 720 33.71 -25.33 14.14
C ALA A 720 34.03 -25.97 12.80
N SER A 721 33.29 -25.56 11.75
CA SER A 721 33.55 -25.93 10.38
C SER A 721 34.20 -24.77 9.62
N PHE A 722 35.25 -25.04 8.88
CA PHE A 722 36.03 -24.01 8.18
C PHE A 722 35.76 -24.07 6.69
N PHE A 723 35.61 -22.90 6.07
CA PHE A 723 35.37 -22.73 4.63
C PHE A 723 36.40 -21.76 4.04
N ASN A 724 36.97 -22.11 2.89
CA ASN A 724 37.81 -21.21 2.12
C ASN A 724 36.91 -20.38 1.18
N LEU A 725 36.92 -19.08 1.37
CA LEU A 725 36.28 -18.13 0.45
C LEU A 725 37.23 -17.83 -0.72
N GLU A 726 36.70 -17.51 -1.90
CA GLU A 726 37.45 -17.28 -3.15
C GLU A 726 38.58 -16.25 -3.02
N ASN A 727 38.53 -15.34 -2.03
CA ASN A 727 39.54 -14.29 -1.80
C ASN A 727 40.56 -14.60 -0.70
N LYS A 728 40.90 -15.87 -0.45
CA LYS A 728 41.84 -16.32 0.61
C LYS A 728 41.41 -16.02 2.05
N ASN A 729 40.20 -15.59 2.31
CA ASN A 729 39.68 -15.45 3.65
C ASN A 729 39.08 -16.78 4.10
N GLN A 730 39.39 -17.19 5.31
CA GLN A 730 38.74 -18.33 5.94
C GLN A 730 37.51 -17.85 6.70
N ALA A 731 36.35 -18.42 6.41
CA ALA A 731 35.18 -18.30 7.27
C ALA A 731 35.05 -19.55 8.14
N CYS A 732 34.53 -19.35 9.33
CA CYS A 732 34.35 -20.41 10.32
C CYS A 732 32.89 -20.38 10.78
N ILE A 733 32.23 -21.53 10.72
CA ILE A 733 30.90 -21.73 11.32
C ILE A 733 31.09 -22.48 12.63
N ILE A 734 30.61 -21.88 13.72
CA ILE A 734 30.68 -22.48 15.06
C ILE A 734 29.40 -23.26 15.30
N ASP A 735 29.52 -24.49 15.81
CA ASP A 735 28.39 -25.27 16.27
C ASP A 735 27.89 -24.69 17.62
N GLU A 736 26.72 -24.03 17.57
CA GLU A 736 26.13 -23.40 18.75
C GLU A 736 25.91 -24.38 19.89
N SER A 737 25.60 -25.65 19.61
CA SER A 737 25.35 -26.66 20.64
C SER A 737 26.59 -26.89 21.54
N THR A 738 27.78 -26.58 21.00
CA THR A 738 29.07 -26.74 21.73
C THR A 738 29.49 -25.48 22.51
N LEU A 739 28.78 -24.37 22.37
CA LEU A 739 29.05 -23.16 23.12
C LEU A 739 28.65 -23.34 24.58
N PRO A 740 29.46 -22.82 25.53
CA PRO A 740 29.17 -22.93 26.95
C PRO A 740 27.89 -22.19 27.33
N GLU A 741 27.16 -22.72 28.29
CA GLU A 741 26.08 -22.03 28.95
C GLU A 741 26.58 -20.86 29.79
N ILE A 742 25.78 -19.80 29.93
CA ILE A 742 26.12 -18.65 30.78
C ILE A 742 25.88 -19.04 32.23
N THR A 743 26.97 -19.34 32.94
CA THR A 743 26.94 -19.65 34.37
C THR A 743 27.31 -18.44 35.24
N SER A 744 27.11 -18.55 36.54
CA SER A 744 27.53 -17.52 37.50
C SER A 744 29.04 -17.21 37.47
N GLU A 745 29.88 -18.19 37.05
CA GLU A 745 31.33 -18.04 36.91
C GLU A 745 31.71 -17.31 35.62
N THR A 746 30.98 -17.57 34.54
CA THR A 746 31.16 -16.87 33.25
C THR A 746 30.59 -15.43 33.22
N LYS A 747 29.81 -15.06 34.22
CA LYS A 747 29.33 -13.67 34.41
C LYS A 747 30.42 -12.62 34.63
N ARG A 748 31.70 -13.03 34.81
CA ARG A 748 32.85 -12.11 34.81
C ARG A 748 33.33 -11.71 33.42
N ALA A 749 32.80 -12.31 32.37
CA ALA A 749 33.06 -11.93 30.98
C ALA A 749 32.36 -10.62 30.64
N ARG A 750 32.86 -9.93 29.63
CA ARG A 750 32.16 -8.75 29.03
C ARG A 750 30.73 -9.10 28.67
N GLN A 751 29.80 -8.30 29.10
CA GLN A 751 28.36 -8.51 28.84
C GLN A 751 27.80 -7.43 27.92
N ILE A 752 26.84 -7.82 27.10
CA ILE A 752 26.03 -6.87 26.35
C ILE A 752 25.02 -6.26 27.33
N THR A 753 25.13 -4.97 27.54
CA THR A 753 24.29 -4.19 28.48
C THR A 753 23.38 -3.22 27.78
N GLY A 754 23.55 -3.01 26.49
CA GLY A 754 22.68 -2.16 25.65
C GLY A 754 22.66 -2.59 24.20
N LEU A 755 21.68 -2.08 23.50
CA LEU A 755 21.47 -2.33 22.08
C LEU A 755 21.50 -1.02 21.30
N MET A 756 21.81 -1.08 20.02
CA MET A 756 21.57 0.03 19.08
C MET A 756 21.13 -0.55 17.74
N SER A 757 20.64 0.32 16.85
CA SER A 757 20.36 -0.09 15.48
C SER A 757 21.66 -0.26 14.68
N ALA A 758 21.73 -1.27 13.82
CA ALA A 758 22.79 -1.32 12.82
C ALA A 758 22.65 -0.16 11.82
N GLU A 759 21.41 0.17 11.45
CA GLU A 759 21.06 1.29 10.57
C GLU A 759 19.77 1.97 11.01
N ILE A 760 19.68 3.28 10.88
CA ILE A 760 18.46 4.04 11.16
C ILE A 760 17.58 4.10 9.89
N GLY A 761 17.11 2.94 9.44
CA GLY A 761 16.30 2.82 8.23
C GLY A 761 15.16 1.82 8.38
N GLY A 762 13.96 2.22 7.95
CA GLY A 762 12.80 1.34 7.85
C GLY A 762 12.51 0.51 9.10
N MET A 763 12.29 -0.79 8.89
CA MET A 763 12.02 -1.75 9.98
C MET A 763 13.24 -1.95 10.88
N ASN A 764 14.47 -1.87 10.33
CA ASN A 764 15.69 -2.11 11.09
C ASN A 764 15.90 -1.11 12.25
N SER A 765 15.28 0.05 12.19
CA SER A 765 15.24 0.97 13.34
C SER A 765 14.33 0.50 14.49
N ILE A 766 13.32 -0.29 14.20
CA ILE A 766 12.34 -0.76 15.19
C ILE A 766 12.78 -2.07 15.84
N GLU A 767 13.49 -2.92 15.12
CA GLU A 767 13.92 -4.24 15.62
C GLU A 767 14.69 -4.19 16.93
N PRO A 768 15.69 -3.32 17.13
CA PRO A 768 16.38 -3.21 18.43
C PRO A 768 15.44 -2.82 19.58
N LEU A 769 14.38 -2.05 19.28
CA LEU A 769 13.38 -1.65 20.28
C LEU A 769 12.58 -2.87 20.76
N LEU A 770 12.21 -3.76 19.85
CA LEU A 770 11.50 -5.00 20.15
C LEU A 770 12.37 -5.98 20.92
N VAL A 771 13.61 -6.17 20.48
CA VAL A 771 14.59 -7.02 21.16
C VAL A 771 14.90 -6.47 22.56
N GLY A 772 15.07 -5.15 22.68
CA GLY A 772 15.31 -4.47 23.96
C GLY A 772 14.15 -4.66 24.93
N ALA A 773 12.90 -4.53 24.46
CA ALA A 773 11.72 -4.79 25.27
C ALA A 773 11.62 -6.26 25.73
N ASN A 774 11.91 -7.22 24.84
CA ASN A 774 11.89 -8.65 25.15
C ASN A 774 13.01 -9.07 26.11
N MET A 775 14.22 -8.53 25.94
CA MET A 775 15.40 -8.86 26.73
C MET A 775 15.58 -7.96 27.96
N LYS A 776 14.75 -6.94 28.12
CA LYS A 776 14.85 -5.89 29.14
C LYS A 776 16.21 -5.15 29.09
N LEU A 777 16.72 -4.95 27.87
CA LEU A 777 17.93 -4.17 27.60
C LEU A 777 17.53 -2.77 27.08
N PRO A 778 18.25 -1.72 27.50
CA PRO A 778 18.03 -0.39 26.95
C PRO A 778 18.55 -0.32 25.52
N VAL A 779 17.87 0.47 24.69
CA VAL A 779 18.35 0.81 23.36
C VAL A 779 18.97 2.20 23.41
N LEU A 780 20.19 2.35 22.94
CA LEU A 780 20.89 3.62 22.90
C LEU A 780 20.41 4.44 21.69
N ASP A 781 20.33 5.74 21.86
CA ASP A 781 20.00 6.66 20.77
C ASP A 781 21.17 6.83 19.81
N ALA A 782 21.48 5.78 19.09
CA ALA A 782 22.58 5.69 18.13
C ALA A 782 22.29 4.62 17.06
N ASP A 783 22.99 4.73 15.94
CA ASP A 783 23.06 3.70 14.91
C ASP A 783 24.44 3.65 14.25
N GLY A 784 24.68 2.59 13.48
CA GLY A 784 25.99 2.36 12.87
C GLY A 784 26.16 2.84 11.43
N MET A 785 25.12 3.38 10.77
CA MET A 785 25.18 3.71 9.34
C MET A 785 24.65 5.11 9.00
N GLY A 786 23.78 5.72 9.81
CA GLY A 786 23.17 7.05 9.60
C GLY A 786 22.06 7.08 8.56
N ARG A 787 21.89 6.02 7.78
CA ARG A 787 20.84 5.74 6.80
C ARG A 787 20.84 4.24 6.49
N ALA A 788 19.89 3.73 5.71
CA ALA A 788 19.98 2.36 5.21
C ALA A 788 21.07 2.24 4.12
N PHE A 789 21.81 1.13 4.20
CA PHE A 789 22.80 0.72 3.22
C PHE A 789 22.71 -0.80 2.98
N PRO A 790 22.91 -1.28 1.73
CA PRO A 790 22.64 -2.67 1.37
C PRO A 790 23.72 -3.66 1.82
N GLU A 791 24.91 -3.20 2.22
CA GLU A 791 26.06 -4.06 2.46
C GLU A 791 26.72 -3.79 3.82
N LEU A 792 27.12 -4.85 4.54
CA LEU A 792 27.65 -4.77 5.91
C LEU A 792 28.97 -4.00 6.03
N GLN A 793 29.84 -4.00 5.00
CA GLN A 793 31.06 -3.19 5.03
C GLN A 793 30.81 -1.69 5.14
N MET A 794 29.56 -1.27 4.90
CA MET A 794 29.11 0.13 5.01
C MET A 794 28.75 0.51 6.46
N TYR A 795 28.88 -0.41 7.40
CA TYR A 795 28.78 -0.14 8.83
C TYR A 795 29.98 0.69 9.29
N VAL A 796 29.78 1.88 9.81
CA VAL A 796 30.86 2.85 10.12
C VAL A 796 31.95 2.28 11.03
N PRO A 797 31.65 1.51 12.09
CA PRO A 797 32.68 0.86 12.87
C PRO A 797 33.58 -0.07 12.02
N PHE A 798 33.03 -0.81 11.04
CA PHE A 798 33.85 -1.66 10.15
C PHE A 798 34.73 -0.81 9.25
N MET A 799 34.20 0.29 8.69
CA MET A 799 35.01 1.24 7.94
C MET A 799 36.18 1.78 8.78
N ASN A 800 36.01 1.93 10.10
CA ASN A 800 37.02 2.44 11.01
C ASN A 800 37.91 1.36 11.62
N GLY A 801 37.75 0.09 11.24
CA GLY A 801 38.66 -1.00 11.56
C GLY A 801 38.19 -1.93 12.67
N LEU A 802 36.93 -1.85 13.11
CA LEU A 802 36.31 -2.88 13.93
C LEU A 802 36.31 -4.20 13.11
N ASN A 803 36.68 -5.30 13.74
CA ASN A 803 36.60 -6.62 13.12
C ASN A 803 35.14 -6.99 12.86
N SER A 804 34.84 -7.56 11.70
CA SER A 804 33.50 -8.02 11.34
C SER A 804 33.08 -9.35 12.01
N TYR A 805 33.92 -9.90 12.87
CA TYR A 805 33.65 -11.14 13.59
C TYR A 805 33.91 -10.98 15.10
N PRO A 806 33.21 -11.75 15.97
CA PRO A 806 32.12 -12.69 15.60
C PRO A 806 30.85 -11.96 15.19
N CYS A 807 30.18 -12.47 14.17
CA CYS A 807 28.84 -12.03 13.76
C CYS A 807 27.86 -13.22 13.91
N CYS A 808 26.70 -12.98 14.51
CA CYS A 808 25.69 -14.02 14.67
C CYS A 808 24.55 -13.78 13.68
N VAL A 809 24.13 -14.85 13.01
CA VAL A 809 23.03 -14.87 12.06
C VAL A 809 22.08 -16.01 12.44
N ALA A 810 20.79 -15.76 12.48
CA ALA A 810 19.80 -16.78 12.79
C ALA A 810 18.59 -16.70 11.87
N ASN A 811 18.12 -17.87 11.45
CA ASN A 811 16.81 -18.11 10.87
C ASN A 811 16.17 -19.30 11.60
N LEU A 812 14.86 -19.47 11.45
CA LEU A 812 14.02 -20.42 12.21
C LEU A 812 14.42 -21.90 12.10
N GLU A 813 15.08 -22.34 11.03
CA GLU A 813 15.31 -23.75 10.77
C GLU A 813 16.77 -24.22 10.76
N ASP A 814 17.74 -23.32 10.66
CA ASP A 814 19.15 -23.68 10.62
C ASP A 814 20.02 -22.64 11.28
N ILE A 815 20.52 -22.96 12.43
CA ILE A 815 21.54 -22.21 13.13
C ILE A 815 22.84 -22.25 12.32
N LEU A 816 23.26 -21.08 11.80
CA LEU A 816 24.56 -20.86 11.19
C LEU A 816 24.80 -21.44 9.78
N ARG A 817 24.10 -20.97 8.78
CA ARG A 817 24.55 -21.15 7.39
C ARG A 817 24.91 -19.82 6.72
N ILE A 818 26.10 -19.76 6.15
CA ILE A 818 26.74 -18.58 5.52
C ILE A 818 26.08 -18.14 4.21
N LYS A 819 25.03 -18.78 3.73
CA LYS A 819 24.39 -18.41 2.47
C LYS A 819 22.99 -17.86 2.73
N CYS A 820 22.89 -16.56 2.89
CA CYS A 820 21.59 -15.87 3.04
C CYS A 820 20.60 -16.24 1.92
N VAL A 821 21.09 -16.50 0.71
CA VAL A 821 20.30 -16.96 -0.45
C VAL A 821 19.75 -18.38 -0.24
N GLU A 822 20.50 -19.28 0.41
CA GLU A 822 20.06 -20.65 0.73
C GLU A 822 19.16 -20.70 1.97
N MET A 823 19.12 -19.62 2.76
CA MET A 823 18.40 -19.52 4.03
C MET A 823 16.98 -18.98 3.94
N GLY A 824 16.38 -18.94 2.78
CA GLY A 824 15.02 -18.43 2.63
C GLY A 824 14.92 -16.91 2.66
N MET A 825 16.00 -16.19 2.44
CA MET A 825 16.06 -14.75 2.11
C MET A 825 15.79 -13.76 3.24
N THR A 826 15.59 -14.18 4.49
CA THR A 826 15.48 -13.27 5.64
C THR A 826 16.10 -13.88 6.89
N CYS A 827 16.90 -13.11 7.61
CA CYS A 827 17.53 -13.55 8.86
C CYS A 827 17.72 -12.36 9.82
N GLY A 828 17.69 -12.66 11.12
CA GLY A 828 18.15 -11.75 12.15
C GLY A 828 19.68 -11.74 12.22
N ILE A 829 20.27 -10.60 12.51
CA ILE A 829 21.71 -10.48 12.71
C ILE A 829 22.03 -9.75 14.00
N CYS A 830 23.18 -10.14 14.60
CA CYS A 830 23.82 -9.41 15.68
C CYS A 830 25.28 -9.19 15.30
N LEU A 831 25.64 -7.93 15.11
CA LEU A 831 27.00 -7.51 14.74
C LEU A 831 27.93 -7.56 15.97
N PRO A 832 29.26 -7.57 15.75
CA PRO A 832 30.23 -7.51 16.83
C PRO A 832 29.94 -6.31 17.74
N PRO A 833 29.82 -6.51 19.06
CA PRO A 833 29.48 -5.43 19.95
C PRO A 833 30.63 -4.43 20.10
N VAL A 834 30.30 -3.18 20.27
CA VAL A 834 31.24 -2.07 20.49
C VAL A 834 31.22 -1.64 21.97
N THR A 835 32.32 -1.10 22.44
CA THR A 835 32.37 -0.38 23.72
C THR A 835 31.67 0.99 23.57
N LEU A 836 31.31 1.60 24.69
CA LEU A 836 30.71 2.94 24.70
C LEU A 836 31.62 3.98 24.01
N ASP A 837 32.95 3.88 24.25
CA ASP A 837 33.94 4.79 23.63
C ASP A 837 34.01 4.59 22.11
N GLU A 838 34.05 3.35 21.62
CA GLU A 838 34.00 3.04 20.20
C GLU A 838 32.70 3.50 19.57
N MET A 839 31.58 3.34 20.27
CA MET A 839 30.30 3.85 19.79
C MET A 839 30.29 5.37 19.60
N PHE A 840 30.81 6.15 20.58
CA PHE A 840 30.92 7.61 20.43
C PHE A 840 31.86 8.02 19.31
N LYS A 841 32.93 7.27 19.13
CA LYS A 841 33.90 7.53 18.07
C LYS A 841 33.33 7.23 16.68
N ASP A 842 32.71 6.06 16.50
CA ASP A 842 32.46 5.47 15.19
C ASP A 842 30.97 5.41 14.81
N CYS A 843 30.03 5.42 15.75
CA CYS A 843 28.58 5.37 15.44
C CYS A 843 27.95 6.76 15.34
N ILE A 844 26.80 6.83 14.67
CA ILE A 844 25.99 8.05 14.55
C ILE A 844 25.12 8.19 15.80
N ILE A 845 25.24 9.30 16.50
CA ILE A 845 24.54 9.56 17.75
C ILE A 845 23.26 10.36 17.50
N HIS A 846 22.22 10.13 18.29
CA HIS A 846 20.91 10.77 18.21
C HIS A 846 20.09 10.40 16.97
N SER A 847 20.30 9.25 16.42
CA SER A 847 19.59 8.74 15.24
C SER A 847 18.09 8.54 15.49
N TYR A 848 17.72 7.94 16.63
CA TYR A 848 16.31 7.80 17.02
C TYR A 848 15.64 9.14 17.30
N SER A 849 16.35 10.06 17.95
CA SER A 849 15.87 11.43 18.17
C SER A 849 15.61 12.14 16.85
N ARG A 850 16.52 12.01 15.88
CA ARG A 850 16.38 12.57 14.54
C ARG A 850 15.17 11.98 13.81
N ALA A 851 15.00 10.65 13.85
CA ALA A 851 13.86 9.97 13.28
C ALA A 851 12.54 10.43 13.91
N TRP A 852 12.48 10.49 15.24
CA TRP A 852 11.31 10.95 15.96
C TRP A 852 10.93 12.40 15.61
N GLN A 853 11.89 13.32 15.54
CA GLN A 853 11.65 14.72 15.17
C GLN A 853 11.05 14.82 13.77
N LEU A 854 11.58 14.06 12.79
CA LEU A 854 11.06 13.98 11.44
C LEU A 854 9.61 13.48 11.40
N GLY A 855 9.35 12.34 12.04
CA GLY A 855 8.00 11.78 12.05
C GLY A 855 7.00 12.68 12.78
N ARG A 856 7.41 13.30 13.89
CA ARG A 856 6.57 14.25 14.62
C ARG A 856 6.25 15.50 13.81
N CYS A 857 7.22 16.01 13.05
CA CYS A 857 7.04 17.10 12.10
C CYS A 857 6.00 16.73 11.02
N VAL A 858 6.08 15.54 10.45
CA VAL A 858 5.11 15.01 9.48
C VAL A 858 3.71 14.91 10.09
N MET A 859 3.59 14.29 11.27
CA MET A 859 2.29 14.13 11.95
C MET A 859 1.66 15.49 12.30
N ARG A 860 2.46 16.44 12.75
CA ARG A 860 2.03 17.80 13.05
C ARG A 860 1.52 18.51 11.80
N ALA A 861 2.29 18.50 10.72
CA ALA A 861 1.92 19.13 9.46
C ALA A 861 0.62 18.54 8.88
N ARG A 862 0.42 17.22 8.98
CA ARG A 862 -0.82 16.56 8.55
C ARG A 862 -2.03 16.98 9.39
N LYS A 863 -1.89 17.03 10.70
CA LYS A 863 -2.99 17.44 11.59
C LYS A 863 -3.38 18.91 11.42
N SER A 864 -2.42 19.76 11.11
CA SER A 864 -2.65 21.19 10.83
C SER A 864 -2.96 21.49 9.36
N HIS A 865 -3.08 20.47 8.50
CA HIS A 865 -3.27 20.62 7.05
C HIS A 865 -2.24 21.56 6.38
N SER A 866 -1.00 21.60 6.91
CA SER A 866 0.10 22.36 6.36
C SER A 866 0.94 21.51 5.39
N ASN A 867 1.79 22.17 4.59
CA ASN A 867 2.63 21.48 3.62
C ASN A 867 3.68 20.60 4.32
N VAL A 868 3.49 19.29 4.23
CA VAL A 868 4.34 18.28 4.90
C VAL A 868 5.76 18.27 4.35
N VAL A 869 5.92 18.40 3.04
CA VAL A 869 7.23 18.41 2.37
C VAL A 869 8.08 19.58 2.83
N GLN A 870 7.49 20.78 2.89
CA GLN A 870 8.17 21.96 3.43
C GLN A 870 8.52 21.81 4.92
N ALA A 871 7.65 21.14 5.69
CA ALA A 871 7.92 20.88 7.10
C ALA A 871 9.15 19.98 7.27
N ILE A 872 9.27 18.88 6.48
CA ILE A 872 10.43 17.97 6.49
C ILE A 872 11.71 18.71 6.10
N THR A 873 11.70 19.42 4.98
CA THR A 873 12.89 20.14 4.51
C THR A 873 13.37 21.19 5.50
N LYS A 874 12.44 21.94 6.10
CA LYS A 874 12.76 22.93 7.14
C LYS A 874 13.32 22.29 8.42
N GLN A 875 12.77 21.13 8.84
CA GLN A 875 13.20 20.44 10.04
C GLN A 875 14.64 19.92 9.95
N GLN A 876 15.07 19.49 8.77
CA GLN A 876 16.38 18.86 8.55
C GLN A 876 17.34 19.69 7.70
N ASN A 877 17.03 20.93 7.40
CA ASN A 877 17.78 21.77 6.46
C ASN A 877 18.03 21.04 5.13
N GLY A 878 17.02 20.30 4.68
CA GLY A 878 17.06 19.49 3.47
C GLY A 878 16.66 20.30 2.22
N ILE A 879 16.91 19.74 1.05
CA ILE A 879 16.57 20.31 -0.24
C ILE A 879 15.41 19.51 -0.85
N LEU A 880 14.40 20.20 -1.35
CA LEU A 880 13.38 19.60 -2.22
C LEU A 880 13.91 19.65 -3.65
N LEU A 881 14.30 18.51 -4.21
CA LEU A 881 14.73 18.43 -5.61
C LEU A 881 13.55 18.64 -6.55
N LEU A 882 12.45 17.88 -6.31
CA LEU A 882 11.32 17.89 -7.21
C LEU A 882 10.07 17.35 -6.53
N THR A 883 8.91 17.94 -6.85
CA THR A 883 7.60 17.30 -6.65
C THR A 883 7.04 16.92 -8.00
N GLY A 884 6.65 15.64 -8.16
CA GLY A 884 6.25 15.15 -9.46
C GLY A 884 5.53 13.80 -9.39
N LYS A 885 5.48 13.13 -10.54
CA LYS A 885 4.90 11.79 -10.68
C LYS A 885 5.92 10.83 -11.26
N VAL A 886 5.90 9.60 -10.78
CA VAL A 886 6.69 8.50 -11.36
C VAL A 886 6.10 8.15 -12.72
N VAL A 887 6.90 8.30 -13.77
CA VAL A 887 6.47 8.09 -15.17
C VAL A 887 7.18 6.93 -15.86
N ASP A 888 8.22 6.39 -15.25
CA ASP A 888 8.89 5.20 -15.73
C ASP A 888 9.58 4.48 -14.58
N ILE A 889 9.71 3.17 -14.67
CA ILE A 889 10.41 2.34 -13.71
C ILE A 889 10.93 1.07 -14.36
N VAL A 890 12.22 0.82 -14.20
CA VAL A 890 12.89 -0.42 -14.62
C VAL A 890 13.53 -1.06 -13.39
N ARG A 891 13.31 -2.36 -13.22
CA ARG A 891 13.91 -3.14 -12.14
C ARG A 891 14.73 -4.28 -12.72
N VAL A 892 15.90 -4.47 -12.15
CA VAL A 892 16.81 -5.58 -12.50
C VAL A 892 17.23 -6.23 -11.18
N THR A 893 17.04 -7.52 -11.06
CA THR A 893 17.49 -8.28 -9.89
C THR A 893 18.83 -8.91 -10.16
N GLU A 894 19.84 -8.56 -9.37
CA GLU A 894 21.19 -9.13 -9.42
C GLU A 894 21.50 -9.80 -8.07
N GLY A 895 21.40 -11.12 -8.01
CA GLY A 895 21.60 -11.87 -6.77
C GLY A 895 20.57 -11.51 -5.71
N ALA A 896 21.04 -11.06 -4.53
CA ALA A 896 20.19 -10.64 -3.40
C ALA A 896 19.74 -9.16 -3.46
N PHE A 897 20.13 -8.42 -4.50
CA PHE A 897 19.83 -6.98 -4.61
C PHE A 897 18.91 -6.68 -5.78
N THR A 898 18.01 -5.73 -5.57
CA THR A 898 17.17 -5.18 -6.63
C THR A 898 17.70 -3.81 -7.04
N GLY A 899 18.28 -3.76 -8.24
CA GLY A 899 18.57 -2.51 -8.92
C GLY A 899 17.25 -1.91 -9.44
N SER A 900 17.02 -0.64 -9.17
CA SER A 900 15.85 0.09 -9.69
C SER A 900 16.31 1.40 -10.30
N VAL A 901 15.78 1.70 -11.47
CA VAL A 901 15.91 3.01 -12.10
C VAL A 901 14.51 3.52 -12.36
N PHE A 902 14.17 4.68 -11.82
CA PHE A 902 12.86 5.26 -12.05
C PHE A 902 12.95 6.76 -12.35
N ILE A 903 12.03 7.21 -13.22
CA ILE A 903 11.96 8.59 -13.66
C ILE A 903 10.74 9.25 -13.04
N ILE A 904 10.97 10.44 -12.46
CA ILE A 904 9.93 11.28 -11.88
C ILE A 904 9.85 12.54 -12.71
N LYS A 905 8.67 12.81 -13.26
CA LYS A 905 8.36 14.03 -14.01
C LYS A 905 7.72 15.05 -13.09
N GLY A 906 8.28 16.26 -13.06
CA GLY A 906 7.82 17.33 -12.20
C GLY A 906 6.41 17.82 -12.49
N THR A 907 5.76 18.35 -11.47
CA THR A 907 4.44 18.98 -11.53
C THR A 907 4.47 20.38 -10.89
N GLY A 908 3.51 21.22 -11.19
CA GLY A 908 3.42 22.56 -10.64
C GLY A 908 4.64 23.42 -11.00
N LEU A 909 5.36 23.92 -10.01
CA LEU A 909 6.59 24.71 -10.19
C LEU A 909 7.72 23.91 -10.85
N TYR A 910 7.74 22.60 -10.65
CA TYR A 910 8.74 21.68 -11.21
C TYR A 910 8.32 21.10 -12.56
N SER A 911 7.24 21.58 -13.16
CA SER A 911 6.68 21.01 -14.40
C SER A 911 7.64 20.94 -15.59
N MET A 912 8.72 21.72 -15.57
CA MET A 912 9.76 21.76 -16.60
C MET A 912 10.89 20.75 -16.38
N PHE A 913 10.87 19.98 -15.28
CA PHE A 913 11.96 19.10 -14.88
C PHE A 913 11.55 17.65 -14.85
N SER A 914 12.49 16.78 -15.13
CA SER A 914 12.43 15.36 -14.86
C SER A 914 13.70 14.91 -14.18
N ILE A 915 13.62 13.99 -13.24
CA ILE A 915 14.78 13.40 -12.58
C ILE A 915 14.72 11.89 -12.67
N GLN A 916 15.89 11.29 -12.81
CA GLN A 916 16.10 9.85 -12.70
C GLN A 916 16.71 9.54 -11.35
N ILE A 917 16.18 8.57 -10.65
CA ILE A 917 16.76 8.01 -9.44
C ILE A 917 17.33 6.63 -9.76
N ASN A 918 18.58 6.42 -9.42
CA ASN A 918 19.23 5.12 -9.43
C ASN A 918 19.25 4.58 -7.98
N ALA A 919 18.74 3.38 -7.80
CA ALA A 919 18.66 2.72 -6.51
C ALA A 919 19.22 1.29 -6.58
N LYS A 920 19.78 0.80 -5.45
CA LYS A 920 20.17 -0.58 -5.20
C LYS A 920 19.69 -0.92 -3.79
N ASN A 921 18.46 -1.37 -3.66
CA ASN A 921 17.61 -1.37 -2.47
C ASN A 921 17.31 0.05 -1.93
N GLU A 922 18.32 0.91 -1.80
CA GLU A 922 18.25 2.30 -1.38
C GLU A 922 18.48 3.26 -2.55
N ASN A 923 17.97 4.48 -2.46
CA ASN A 923 18.23 5.54 -3.43
C ASN A 923 19.67 6.03 -3.30
N LEU A 924 20.42 5.99 -4.39
CA LEU A 924 21.87 6.24 -4.40
C LEU A 924 22.25 7.52 -5.16
N VAL A 925 21.63 7.77 -6.30
CA VAL A 925 21.97 8.92 -7.17
C VAL A 925 20.70 9.49 -7.77
N ALA A 926 20.59 10.82 -7.77
CA ALA A 926 19.57 11.58 -8.47
C ALA A 926 20.21 12.36 -9.63
N ARG A 927 19.67 12.22 -10.85
CA ARG A 927 20.16 12.89 -12.06
C ARG A 927 19.03 13.62 -12.76
N GLU A 928 19.32 14.72 -13.38
CA GLU A 928 18.41 15.42 -14.30
C GLU A 928 18.21 14.59 -15.57
N VAL A 929 17.00 14.61 -16.10
CA VAL A 929 16.67 13.99 -17.41
C VAL A 929 16.22 15.08 -18.36
N ASN A 930 16.90 15.17 -19.51
CA ASN A 930 16.61 16.17 -20.54
C ASN A 930 15.36 15.80 -21.38
N ASP A 931 14.88 16.75 -22.18
CA ASP A 931 13.68 16.62 -23.06
C ASP A 931 13.70 15.42 -24.00
N ASN A 932 14.86 15.04 -24.45
CA ASN A 932 15.05 13.87 -25.33
C ASN A 932 15.19 12.55 -24.58
N GLY A 933 14.98 12.53 -23.25
CA GLY A 933 15.15 11.35 -22.40
C GLY A 933 16.60 11.06 -22.02
N ALA A 934 17.55 11.87 -22.44
CA ALA A 934 18.94 11.68 -22.08
C ALA A 934 19.21 12.07 -20.63
N VAL A 935 20.00 11.26 -19.92
CA VAL A 935 20.41 11.50 -18.54
C VAL A 935 21.45 12.63 -18.52
N GLY A 936 21.16 13.68 -17.74
CA GLY A 936 21.97 14.88 -17.65
C GLY A 936 22.84 14.90 -16.38
N ARG A 937 22.97 16.11 -15.79
CA ARG A 937 23.83 16.35 -14.63
C ARG A 937 23.37 15.58 -13.39
N VAL A 938 24.31 15.23 -12.54
CA VAL A 938 24.04 14.68 -11.20
C VAL A 938 23.56 15.80 -10.29
N LEU A 939 22.51 15.54 -9.52
CA LEU A 939 21.88 16.50 -8.60
C LEU A 939 22.20 16.19 -7.14
N ALA A 940 22.29 14.92 -6.81
CA ALA A 940 22.61 14.44 -5.47
C ALA A 940 23.17 13.01 -5.54
N THR A 941 24.02 12.67 -4.59
CA THR A 941 24.64 11.35 -4.48
C THR A 941 24.62 10.86 -3.03
N THR A 942 24.64 9.51 -2.85
CA THR A 942 25.00 8.92 -1.56
C THR A 942 26.39 9.44 -1.12
N PRO A 943 26.67 9.62 0.19
CA PRO A 943 25.87 9.24 1.36
C PRO A 943 24.77 10.23 1.76
N ASP A 944 24.57 11.35 1.06
CA ASP A 944 23.42 12.21 1.35
C ASP A 944 22.11 11.43 1.18
N LEU A 945 21.12 11.77 2.02
CA LEU A 945 19.90 10.98 2.17
C LEU A 945 18.89 11.38 1.08
N ILE A 946 18.97 10.73 -0.06
CA ILE A 946 17.99 10.91 -1.16
C ILE A 946 16.74 10.09 -0.79
N THR A 947 15.70 10.77 -0.35
CA THR A 947 14.46 10.12 0.07
C THR A 947 13.29 10.49 -0.80
N VAL A 948 12.41 9.52 -1.04
CA VAL A 948 11.17 9.69 -1.79
C VAL A 948 10.02 9.58 -0.81
N VAL A 949 9.17 10.60 -0.79
CA VAL A 949 7.99 10.64 0.07
C VAL A 949 6.74 10.89 -0.76
N ASP A 950 5.61 10.37 -0.29
CA ASP A 950 4.32 10.77 -0.83
C ASP A 950 4.10 12.27 -0.64
N SER A 951 3.78 12.99 -1.70
CA SER A 951 3.74 14.47 -1.70
C SER A 951 2.68 15.06 -0.78
N ASP A 952 1.60 14.33 -0.53
CA ASP A 952 0.45 14.84 0.22
C ASP A 952 0.51 14.44 1.69
N SER A 953 0.93 13.21 1.96
CA SER A 953 1.00 12.66 3.31
C SER A 953 2.38 12.77 3.97
N GLY A 954 3.45 12.94 3.19
CA GLY A 954 4.83 12.92 3.67
C GLY A 954 5.31 11.54 4.14
N TYR A 955 4.54 10.47 3.89
CA TYR A 955 5.00 9.13 4.21
C TYR A 955 6.15 8.71 3.30
N PRO A 956 7.19 8.08 3.87
CA PRO A 956 8.28 7.54 3.07
C PRO A 956 7.78 6.42 2.15
N ILE A 957 8.34 6.36 0.95
CA ILE A 957 8.05 5.33 -0.05
C ILE A 957 9.33 4.52 -0.23
N THR A 958 9.25 3.22 0.00
CA THR A 958 10.38 2.32 -0.23
C THR A 958 10.61 2.13 -1.73
N THR A 959 11.83 1.77 -2.14
CA THR A 959 12.16 1.55 -3.55
C THR A 959 11.31 0.45 -4.19
N GLU A 960 10.83 -0.50 -3.41
CA GLU A 960 9.92 -1.56 -3.85
C GLU A 960 8.47 -1.09 -4.02
N GLU A 961 8.04 -0.09 -3.23
CA GLU A 961 6.72 0.51 -3.31
C GLU A 961 6.60 1.54 -4.44
N VAL A 962 7.73 2.04 -4.98
CA VAL A 962 7.70 2.95 -6.13
C VAL A 962 7.00 2.28 -7.30
N LYS A 963 6.00 2.96 -7.86
CA LYS A 963 5.19 2.47 -8.99
C LYS A 963 4.84 3.61 -9.91
N TYR A 964 4.56 3.27 -11.18
CA TYR A 964 4.08 4.23 -12.16
C TYR A 964 2.84 4.99 -11.65
N GLY A 965 2.84 6.30 -11.84
CA GLY A 965 1.72 7.18 -11.49
C GLY A 965 1.70 7.68 -10.05
N LEU A 966 2.60 7.24 -9.16
CA LEU A 966 2.69 7.78 -7.79
C LEU A 966 3.09 9.26 -7.82
N ARG A 967 2.41 10.06 -7.01
CA ARG A 967 2.75 11.45 -6.76
C ARG A 967 3.73 11.53 -5.60
N VAL A 968 4.94 11.95 -5.90
CA VAL A 968 6.05 11.89 -4.97
C VAL A 968 6.81 13.21 -4.90
N SER A 969 7.44 13.45 -3.76
CA SER A 969 8.44 14.49 -3.59
C SER A 969 9.79 13.85 -3.30
N VAL A 970 10.82 14.29 -3.99
CA VAL A 970 12.19 13.83 -3.79
C VAL A 970 12.93 14.87 -2.96
N LEU A 971 13.39 14.45 -1.81
CA LEU A 971 14.09 15.24 -0.83
C LEU A 971 15.54 14.77 -0.72
N VAL A 972 16.44 15.68 -0.46
CA VAL A 972 17.81 15.34 -0.05
C VAL A 972 18.06 15.94 1.32
N LEU A 973 18.38 15.09 2.28
CA LEU A 973 18.74 15.50 3.63
C LEU A 973 20.26 15.32 3.81
N PRO A 974 20.91 16.16 4.62
CA PRO A 974 22.35 16.05 4.80
C PRO A 974 22.74 14.77 5.53
N ALA A 975 23.81 14.13 5.04
CA ALA A 975 24.44 13.00 5.71
C ALA A 975 25.12 13.43 7.01
N ASP A 976 25.37 12.46 7.90
CA ASP A 976 26.21 12.70 9.09
C ASP A 976 27.66 12.97 8.65
N PRO A 977 28.38 13.93 9.30
CA PRO A 977 29.76 14.22 8.96
C PRO A 977 30.71 13.02 9.00
N LYS A 978 30.44 12.00 9.79
CA LYS A 978 31.22 10.76 9.82
C LYS A 978 31.18 9.98 8.49
N LEU A 979 30.12 10.15 7.71
CA LEU A 979 29.97 9.55 6.38
C LEU A 979 30.60 10.37 5.25
N LEU A 980 31.01 11.60 5.53
CA LEU A 980 31.61 12.53 4.57
C LEU A 980 33.14 12.58 4.62
N THR A 981 33.80 11.70 5.36
CA THR A 981 35.26 11.56 5.33
C THR A 981 35.69 10.86 4.05
N ASP A 982 36.90 11.14 3.54
CA ASP A 982 37.42 10.51 2.31
C ASP A 982 37.35 8.97 2.38
N LYS A 983 37.66 8.41 3.54
CA LYS A 983 37.59 6.97 3.78
C LYS A 983 36.15 6.45 3.71
N ALA A 984 35.19 7.15 4.29
CA ALA A 984 33.80 6.75 4.25
C ALA A 984 33.22 6.93 2.81
N ILE A 985 33.49 8.04 2.15
CA ILE A 985 33.04 8.28 0.77
C ILE A 985 33.55 7.18 -0.18
N SER A 986 34.77 6.68 -0.02
CA SER A 986 35.28 5.57 -0.84
C SER A 986 34.46 4.26 -0.67
N VAL A 987 33.74 4.11 0.43
CA VAL A 987 32.93 2.90 0.72
C VAL A 987 31.43 3.17 0.46
N VAL A 988 30.90 4.29 0.94
CA VAL A 988 29.45 4.60 0.89
C VAL A 988 29.09 5.65 -0.16
N GLY A 989 30.06 6.23 -0.86
CA GLY A 989 29.83 7.11 -2.01
C GLY A 989 29.50 6.29 -3.29
N PRO A 990 29.23 6.96 -4.42
CA PRO A 990 28.84 6.30 -5.66
C PRO A 990 29.83 5.23 -6.13
N GLN A 991 31.12 5.45 -5.95
CA GLN A 991 32.17 4.51 -6.34
C GLN A 991 32.09 3.19 -5.57
N GLY A 992 31.67 3.19 -4.31
CA GLY A 992 31.42 1.99 -3.50
C GLY A 992 30.30 1.10 -4.07
N PHE A 993 29.44 1.68 -4.89
CA PHE A 993 28.35 0.98 -5.60
C PHE A 993 28.66 0.71 -7.07
N GLN A 994 29.93 0.65 -7.46
CA GLN A 994 30.39 0.39 -8.83
C GLN A 994 30.00 1.46 -9.86
N MET A 995 29.64 2.67 -9.41
CA MET A 995 29.36 3.83 -10.26
C MET A 995 30.66 4.66 -10.42
N SER A 996 31.65 4.08 -11.07
CA SER A 996 33.01 4.65 -11.19
C SER A 996 33.09 5.97 -11.96
N ASP A 997 32.04 6.32 -12.70
CA ASP A 997 31.90 7.56 -13.48
C ASP A 997 31.31 8.72 -12.67
N ILE A 998 30.97 8.50 -11.40
CA ILE A 998 30.33 9.51 -10.54
C ILE A 998 31.12 9.71 -9.26
N ASP A 999 31.54 10.94 -9.02
CA ASP A 999 32.09 11.35 -7.74
C ASP A 999 30.98 11.84 -6.79
N TYR A 1000 31.28 11.84 -5.48
CA TYR A 1000 30.38 12.49 -4.51
C TYR A 1000 30.25 13.98 -4.83
N ILE A 1001 29.02 14.43 -4.89
CA ILE A 1001 28.69 15.86 -5.02
C ILE A 1001 27.72 16.31 -3.92
N ALA A 1002 27.94 17.50 -3.40
CA ALA A 1002 26.95 18.14 -2.52
C ALA A 1002 25.63 18.38 -3.29
N PRO A 1003 24.47 18.24 -2.63
CA PRO A 1003 23.18 18.35 -3.31
C PRO A 1003 22.96 19.70 -3.99
N VAL A 1004 22.41 19.66 -5.20
CA VAL A 1004 22.09 20.84 -6.01
C VAL A 1004 20.60 20.89 -6.27
N SER A 1005 19.94 21.99 -5.90
CA SER A 1005 18.52 22.19 -6.17
C SER A 1005 18.25 22.47 -7.66
N LEU A 1006 17.02 22.20 -8.08
CA LEU A 1006 16.52 22.52 -9.42
C LEU A 1006 15.86 23.92 -9.51
N LEU A 1007 15.48 24.53 -8.38
CA LEU A 1007 14.86 25.87 -8.29
C LEU A 1007 15.79 26.86 -7.61
#